data_a6c61347b34dd9cc7f40e74f91de443a
#
_entry.id   a6c61347b34dd9cc7f40e74f91de443a
#
_cell.length_a   1.000
_cell.length_b   1.000
_cell.length_c   1.000
_cell.angle_alpha   90.00
_cell.angle_beta   90.00
_cell.angle_gamma   90.00
#
_symmetry.space_group_name_H-M   'P 1'
#
loop_
_entity.id
_entity.type
_entity.pdbx_description
1 polymer ?
#
loop_
_entity_poly.entity_id
_entity_poly.type
_entity_poly.pdbx_seq_one_letter_code
_entity_poly.pdbx_strand_id
1 'polypeptide(L)'
;MEQENRNQQNAAPQVSLGDQIKVRREKLAQLQAEGMDPFTITRFVSTTTAQEIKDHFDEMEGKLVSIAGRLMSKRGMGKVSFCDLQDKTGRIQLYARKDEMDEAAYNRFKKYDIGDIVGVEGEIFRTQRGEMSVRAKTITLLSKSLLPLPEKFHGLTDKETRYRQRYVDLIVNPEVKRNFIIRSQFIKHLRDYLDNMGYIEVETPVLNTIAGGAAARPFITHHNTLDIDMYMRIATELPLKRLIVGGMDRVYEVGRIFRNEGMDPKHNPEFTTVELYQAYADFHDMMDIAEGVYTTFAQKYLGTYELNWMGETIDLTPGWPRLTMVDAVKQYVGVDFGTITDDAEAVAAAKAVGVELAEAAEKTWGNALYACFDQKVEEHLVQPTFITMYPVEVSPLTKRSPEDPRLTERFEFFICRAEMGNAYSELNDPIDQRERFMKQVEQRERGDDETEMLDEDFLTALEYGMPPTGGMGMGIDRAVMLFTGADTIRDVILFPTMKPLDMPKKENTKAEAAPAVPAAEEKIDFSNVEIEPLFKDFVDFETFSKSDFRAVKVKSCEAVKKSKKLLKFVLDDGTGTDRVILSGIHEYYEPEELVGKTCVAITNLPPRPMMGIASEGMLISAVHHENGEEKLHLLMLDPHIPAGAKMY
;
A
#
# COMPACT_ATOMS: atom_id res chain seq x y z
N MET A 1 14.90 -7.37 -47.84
CA MET A 1 14.48 -5.96 -48.02
C MET A 1 13.27 -5.76 -48.90
N GLU A 2 12.99 -6.58 -49.94
CA GLU A 2 11.75 -6.40 -50.73
C GLU A 2 10.51 -7.13 -50.18
N GLN A 3 10.65 -8.08 -49.28
CA GLN A 3 9.51 -8.75 -48.61
C GLN A 3 9.03 -8.03 -47.34
N GLU A 4 9.85 -7.25 -46.67
CA GLU A 4 9.47 -6.44 -45.51
C GLU A 4 8.69 -5.16 -45.90
N ASN A 5 8.95 -4.61 -47.09
CA ASN A 5 8.22 -3.44 -47.59
C ASN A 5 6.82 -3.73 -48.13
N ARG A 6 6.44 -4.99 -48.39
CA ARG A 6 5.09 -5.33 -48.82
C ARG A 6 4.10 -5.53 -47.66
N ASN A 7 4.57 -5.78 -46.43
CA ASN A 7 3.68 -5.93 -45.27
C ASN A 7 3.30 -4.59 -44.61
N GLN A 8 3.98 -3.50 -44.91
CA GLN A 8 3.64 -2.18 -44.38
C GLN A 8 2.59 -1.41 -45.21
N GLN A 9 2.24 -1.86 -46.40
CA GLN A 9 1.32 -1.13 -47.30
C GLN A 9 -0.15 -1.56 -47.20
N ASN A 10 -0.53 -2.55 -46.36
CA ASN A 10 -1.91 -3.03 -46.23
C ASN A 10 -2.48 -2.94 -44.81
N ALA A 11 -1.91 -2.14 -43.91
CA ALA A 11 -2.55 -1.83 -42.65
C ALA A 11 -3.65 -0.78 -42.91
N ALA A 12 -4.91 -1.18 -42.77
CA ALA A 12 -6.03 -0.24 -42.72
C ALA A 12 -5.73 0.83 -41.64
N PRO A 13 -6.09 2.11 -41.86
CA PRO A 13 -5.80 3.16 -40.90
C PRO A 13 -6.37 2.77 -39.53
N GLN A 14 -5.51 2.66 -38.53
CA GLN A 14 -5.90 2.38 -37.16
C GLN A 14 -6.81 3.53 -36.68
N VAL A 15 -8.10 3.19 -36.45
CA VAL A 15 -9.09 4.15 -35.93
C VAL A 15 -8.61 4.64 -34.55
N SER A 16 -8.52 5.93 -34.34
CA SER A 16 -8.04 6.48 -33.07
C SER A 16 -8.89 5.98 -31.89
N LEU A 17 -8.29 5.89 -30.69
CA LEU A 17 -9.02 5.52 -29.47
C LEU A 17 -10.24 6.44 -29.23
N GLY A 18 -10.08 7.75 -29.48
CA GLY A 18 -11.16 8.73 -29.36
C GLY A 18 -12.33 8.44 -30.32
N ASP A 19 -12.04 8.07 -31.55
CA ASP A 19 -13.08 7.72 -32.55
C ASP A 19 -13.80 6.44 -32.16
N GLN A 20 -13.07 5.43 -31.65
CA GLN A 20 -13.70 4.19 -31.16
C GLN A 20 -14.66 4.46 -30.01
N ILE A 21 -14.25 5.29 -29.05
CA ILE A 21 -15.11 5.70 -27.92
C ILE A 21 -16.35 6.43 -28.41
N LYS A 22 -16.19 7.38 -29.35
CA LYS A 22 -17.30 8.11 -29.95
C LYS A 22 -18.31 7.19 -30.62
N VAL A 23 -17.84 6.28 -31.47
CA VAL A 23 -18.72 5.29 -32.16
C VAL A 23 -19.47 4.43 -31.14
N ARG A 24 -18.83 3.98 -30.06
CA ARG A 24 -19.49 3.16 -29.02
C ARG A 24 -20.57 3.93 -28.27
N ARG A 25 -20.33 5.23 -27.98
CA ARG A 25 -21.33 6.12 -27.37
C ARG A 25 -22.51 6.39 -28.29
N GLU A 26 -22.27 6.58 -29.58
CA GLU A 26 -23.32 6.74 -30.61
C GLU A 26 -24.19 5.47 -30.72
N LYS A 27 -23.59 4.28 -30.71
CA LYS A 27 -24.32 3.00 -30.68
C LYS A 27 -25.20 2.87 -29.42
N LEU A 28 -24.70 3.29 -28.24
CA LEU A 28 -25.50 3.31 -27.02
C LEU A 28 -26.68 4.26 -27.14
N ALA A 29 -26.45 5.50 -27.58
CA ALA A 29 -27.51 6.49 -27.77
C ALA A 29 -28.59 5.99 -28.75
N GLN A 30 -28.20 5.30 -29.82
CA GLN A 30 -29.15 4.67 -30.74
C GLN A 30 -30.00 3.61 -30.03
N LEU A 31 -29.39 2.71 -29.24
CA LEU A 31 -30.11 1.69 -28.47
C LEU A 31 -31.10 2.31 -27.47
N GLN A 32 -30.68 3.39 -26.80
CA GLN A 32 -31.54 4.13 -25.85
C GLN A 32 -32.72 4.77 -26.58
N ALA A 33 -32.51 5.38 -27.75
CA ALA A 33 -33.57 5.97 -28.54
C ALA A 33 -34.57 4.91 -29.09
N GLU A 34 -34.10 3.68 -29.31
CA GLU A 34 -34.92 2.52 -29.71
C GLU A 34 -35.65 1.86 -28.50
N GLY A 35 -35.52 2.38 -27.27
CA GLY A 35 -36.11 1.82 -26.07
C GLY A 35 -35.41 0.54 -25.57
N MET A 36 -34.20 0.30 -26.00
CA MET A 36 -33.40 -0.91 -25.69
C MET A 36 -32.15 -0.54 -24.89
N ASP A 37 -32.30 0.32 -23.88
CA ASP A 37 -31.21 0.71 -23.01
C ASP A 37 -30.72 -0.48 -22.16
N PRO A 38 -29.47 -0.99 -22.40
CA PRO A 38 -28.96 -2.15 -21.64
C PRO A 38 -28.83 -1.85 -20.13
N PHE A 39 -28.66 -0.59 -19.75
CA PHE A 39 -28.47 -0.20 -18.34
C PHE A 39 -29.75 -0.20 -17.53
N THR A 40 -30.91 -0.40 -18.15
CA THR A 40 -32.19 -0.61 -17.47
C THR A 40 -32.41 -2.05 -17.03
N ILE A 41 -31.59 -3.00 -17.55
CA ILE A 41 -31.70 -4.42 -17.20
C ILE A 41 -31.02 -4.65 -15.85
N THR A 42 -31.81 -4.97 -14.82
CA THR A 42 -31.33 -5.16 -13.45
C THR A 42 -30.98 -6.60 -13.10
N ARG A 43 -31.45 -7.57 -13.89
CA ARG A 43 -31.24 -9.00 -13.59
C ARG A 43 -31.19 -9.82 -14.88
N PHE A 44 -30.25 -10.79 -14.92
CA PHE A 44 -30.21 -11.87 -15.88
C PHE A 44 -29.88 -13.18 -15.13
N VAL A 45 -30.61 -14.25 -15.41
CA VAL A 45 -30.44 -15.53 -14.70
C VAL A 45 -29.63 -16.47 -15.58
N SER A 46 -28.41 -16.76 -15.19
CA SER A 46 -27.61 -17.83 -15.82
C SER A 46 -27.91 -19.16 -15.14
N THR A 47 -28.13 -20.20 -15.93
CA THR A 47 -28.42 -21.57 -15.45
C THR A 47 -27.16 -22.43 -15.37
N THR A 48 -26.06 -22.00 -15.99
CA THR A 48 -24.77 -22.73 -16.05
C THR A 48 -23.60 -21.78 -16.28
N THR A 49 -22.39 -22.32 -16.28
CA THR A 49 -21.12 -21.61 -16.53
C THR A 49 -20.34 -22.25 -17.69
N ALA A 50 -19.37 -21.51 -18.26
CA ALA A 50 -18.54 -21.99 -19.34
C ALA A 50 -17.77 -23.27 -19.00
N GLN A 51 -17.25 -23.37 -17.78
CA GLN A 51 -16.51 -24.56 -17.32
C GLN A 51 -17.46 -25.73 -17.07
N GLU A 52 -18.60 -25.50 -16.44
CA GLU A 52 -19.60 -26.55 -16.19
C GLU A 52 -20.10 -27.20 -17.50
N ILE A 53 -20.32 -26.39 -18.55
CA ILE A 53 -20.66 -26.92 -19.89
C ILE A 53 -19.54 -27.81 -20.43
N LYS A 54 -18.28 -27.46 -20.23
CA LYS A 54 -17.13 -28.23 -20.70
C LYS A 54 -16.94 -29.52 -19.92
N ASP A 55 -17.07 -29.46 -18.60
CA ASP A 55 -16.86 -30.60 -17.70
C ASP A 55 -17.97 -31.68 -17.87
N HIS A 56 -19.21 -31.23 -18.16
CA HIS A 56 -20.38 -32.07 -18.28
C HIS A 56 -20.97 -32.07 -19.69
N PHE A 57 -20.14 -31.84 -20.72
CA PHE A 57 -20.61 -31.63 -22.09
C PHE A 57 -21.51 -32.72 -22.59
N ASP A 58 -21.12 -33.98 -22.45
CA ASP A 58 -21.85 -35.13 -23.00
C ASP A 58 -23.25 -35.29 -22.35
N GLU A 59 -23.41 -34.84 -21.11
CA GLU A 59 -24.70 -34.83 -20.40
C GLU A 59 -25.55 -33.62 -20.79
N MET A 60 -24.91 -32.53 -21.21
CA MET A 60 -25.55 -31.25 -21.49
C MET A 60 -25.77 -30.98 -22.98
N GLU A 61 -25.21 -31.77 -23.87
CA GLU A 61 -25.41 -31.62 -25.31
C GLU A 61 -26.90 -31.68 -25.66
N GLY A 62 -27.38 -30.75 -26.48
CA GLY A 62 -28.78 -30.60 -26.85
C GLY A 62 -29.68 -29.90 -25.82
N LYS A 63 -29.18 -29.64 -24.60
CA LYS A 63 -29.97 -28.91 -23.59
C LYS A 63 -29.97 -27.40 -23.85
N LEU A 64 -31.10 -26.78 -23.52
CA LEU A 64 -31.25 -25.33 -23.51
C LEU A 64 -30.65 -24.77 -22.20
N VAL A 65 -29.81 -23.78 -22.34
CA VAL A 65 -29.14 -23.11 -21.24
C VAL A 65 -29.19 -21.60 -21.40
N SER A 66 -29.00 -20.91 -20.25
CA SER A 66 -28.80 -19.48 -20.18
C SER A 66 -27.41 -19.21 -19.57
N ILE A 67 -26.61 -18.41 -20.27
CA ILE A 67 -25.25 -18.06 -19.85
C ILE A 67 -24.99 -16.56 -20.08
N ALA A 68 -24.24 -15.91 -19.18
CA ALA A 68 -23.88 -14.52 -19.33
C ALA A 68 -22.37 -14.32 -19.21
N GLY A 69 -21.84 -13.34 -19.93
CA GLY A 69 -20.42 -13.04 -19.89
C GLY A 69 -20.04 -11.89 -20.82
N ARG A 70 -18.74 -11.67 -20.93
CA ARG A 70 -18.15 -10.63 -21.77
C ARG A 70 -17.76 -11.18 -23.14
N LEU A 71 -18.09 -10.46 -24.21
CA LEU A 71 -17.63 -10.79 -25.58
C LEU A 71 -16.14 -10.47 -25.69
N MET A 72 -15.31 -11.51 -25.89
CA MET A 72 -13.85 -11.38 -25.98
C MET A 72 -13.34 -11.47 -27.42
N SER A 73 -14.12 -12.06 -28.31
CA SER A 73 -13.85 -12.09 -29.75
C SER A 73 -15.15 -12.12 -30.53
N LYS A 74 -15.08 -11.70 -31.79
CA LYS A 74 -16.23 -11.78 -32.70
C LYS A 74 -15.73 -11.90 -34.13
N ARG A 75 -16.19 -12.93 -34.82
CA ARG A 75 -15.87 -13.21 -36.22
C ARG A 75 -17.16 -13.50 -37.00
N GLY A 76 -17.44 -12.68 -37.98
CA GLY A 76 -18.59 -12.85 -38.85
C GLY A 76 -18.21 -13.53 -40.16
N MET A 77 -19.01 -14.55 -40.59
CA MET A 77 -18.89 -15.24 -41.86
C MET A 77 -20.27 -15.31 -42.52
N GLY A 78 -20.58 -14.27 -43.29
CA GLY A 78 -21.88 -14.19 -43.99
C GLY A 78 -23.08 -14.11 -43.02
N LYS A 79 -23.88 -15.20 -42.98
CA LYS A 79 -25.06 -15.34 -42.12
C LYS A 79 -24.76 -15.89 -40.72
N VAL A 80 -23.48 -16.16 -40.42
CA VAL A 80 -23.03 -16.78 -39.16
C VAL A 80 -22.04 -15.88 -38.45
N SER A 81 -22.10 -15.82 -37.13
CA SER A 81 -21.12 -15.18 -36.28
C SER A 81 -20.65 -16.12 -35.18
N PHE A 82 -19.34 -16.18 -34.99
CA PHE A 82 -18.70 -16.88 -33.88
C PHE A 82 -18.17 -15.85 -32.91
N CYS A 83 -18.39 -16.04 -31.61
CA CYS A 83 -17.89 -15.19 -30.55
C CYS A 83 -17.33 -16.02 -29.42
N ASP A 84 -16.32 -15.53 -28.72
CA ASP A 84 -15.91 -16.10 -27.44
C ASP A 84 -16.58 -15.31 -26.32
N LEU A 85 -17.37 -15.96 -25.50
CA LEU A 85 -17.97 -15.44 -24.27
C LEU A 85 -17.10 -15.85 -23.11
N GLN A 86 -16.66 -14.88 -22.31
CA GLN A 86 -15.91 -15.11 -21.08
C GLN A 86 -16.79 -14.82 -19.87
N ASP A 87 -17.00 -15.84 -19.04
CA ASP A 87 -17.65 -15.71 -17.73
C ASP A 87 -16.63 -15.77 -16.57
N LYS A 88 -17.12 -16.01 -15.36
CA LYS A 88 -16.28 -16.14 -14.15
C LYS A 88 -15.37 -17.37 -14.16
N THR A 89 -15.72 -18.41 -14.93
CA THR A 89 -15.06 -19.72 -14.92
C THR A 89 -14.16 -19.96 -16.13
N GLY A 90 -14.39 -19.25 -17.24
CA GLY A 90 -13.60 -19.41 -18.44
C GLY A 90 -14.28 -18.87 -19.70
N ARG A 91 -13.93 -19.45 -20.85
CA ARG A 91 -14.47 -19.05 -22.16
C ARG A 91 -15.22 -20.18 -22.80
N ILE A 92 -16.31 -19.85 -23.50
CA ILE A 92 -17.05 -20.75 -24.35
C ILE A 92 -17.37 -20.07 -25.68
N GLN A 93 -17.41 -20.83 -26.75
CA GLN A 93 -17.78 -20.33 -28.07
C GLN A 93 -19.29 -20.13 -28.15
N LEU A 94 -19.72 -19.00 -28.69
CA LEU A 94 -21.09 -18.73 -29.12
C LEU A 94 -21.18 -18.90 -30.64
N TYR A 95 -22.20 -19.57 -31.09
CA TYR A 95 -22.59 -19.68 -32.49
C TYR A 95 -23.92 -18.96 -32.67
N ALA A 96 -23.90 -17.86 -33.41
CA ALA A 96 -25.09 -17.07 -33.72
C ALA A 96 -25.36 -17.14 -35.25
N ARG A 97 -26.56 -17.55 -35.63
CA ARG A 97 -26.94 -17.70 -37.04
C ARG A 97 -28.22 -16.90 -37.33
N LYS A 98 -28.21 -16.16 -38.45
CA LYS A 98 -29.33 -15.30 -38.84
C LYS A 98 -30.64 -16.05 -38.98
N ASP A 99 -30.58 -17.30 -39.53
CA ASP A 99 -31.75 -18.10 -39.82
C ASP A 99 -32.34 -18.84 -38.58
N GLU A 100 -31.62 -18.79 -37.45
CA GLU A 100 -31.98 -19.44 -36.16
C GLU A 100 -32.35 -18.44 -35.05
N MET A 101 -32.18 -17.14 -35.33
CA MET A 101 -32.53 -16.05 -34.45
C MET A 101 -33.56 -15.13 -35.10
N ASP A 102 -34.23 -14.30 -34.32
CA ASP A 102 -34.97 -13.16 -34.85
C ASP A 102 -34.04 -12.24 -35.66
N GLU A 103 -34.46 -11.88 -36.88
CA GLU A 103 -33.62 -11.12 -37.81
C GLU A 103 -33.20 -9.77 -37.26
N ALA A 104 -34.10 -9.06 -36.57
CA ALA A 104 -33.80 -7.77 -35.96
C ALA A 104 -32.82 -7.94 -34.80
N ALA A 105 -33.00 -9.00 -33.97
CA ALA A 105 -32.08 -9.33 -32.86
C ALA A 105 -30.69 -9.70 -33.38
N TYR A 106 -30.58 -10.48 -34.45
CA TYR A 106 -29.29 -10.79 -35.07
C TYR A 106 -28.61 -9.56 -35.66
N ASN A 107 -29.36 -8.68 -36.32
CA ASN A 107 -28.81 -7.43 -36.85
C ASN A 107 -28.35 -6.48 -35.75
N ARG A 108 -29.02 -6.42 -34.60
CA ARG A 108 -28.54 -5.69 -33.40
C ARG A 108 -27.26 -6.30 -32.84
N PHE A 109 -27.23 -7.63 -32.66
CA PHE A 109 -26.06 -8.35 -32.19
C PHE A 109 -24.84 -8.10 -33.09
N LYS A 110 -25.01 -8.01 -34.41
CA LYS A 110 -23.91 -7.63 -35.32
C LYS A 110 -23.25 -6.29 -34.99
N LYS A 111 -23.98 -5.36 -34.36
CA LYS A 111 -23.46 -4.04 -33.94
C LYS A 111 -22.79 -4.05 -32.57
N TYR A 112 -22.92 -5.14 -31.79
CA TYR A 112 -22.26 -5.26 -30.49
C TYR A 112 -20.74 -5.29 -30.63
N ASP A 113 -20.03 -4.76 -29.66
CA ASP A 113 -18.59 -4.61 -29.69
C ASP A 113 -17.90 -5.65 -28.77
N ILE A 114 -16.63 -5.92 -29.05
CA ILE A 114 -15.77 -6.67 -28.12
C ILE A 114 -15.70 -5.87 -26.81
N GLY A 115 -15.87 -6.55 -25.68
CA GLY A 115 -15.97 -5.96 -24.35
C GLY A 115 -17.40 -5.82 -23.83
N ASP A 116 -18.44 -5.85 -24.71
CA ASP A 116 -19.84 -5.83 -24.27
C ASP A 116 -20.17 -7.05 -23.39
N ILE A 117 -21.04 -6.85 -22.39
CA ILE A 117 -21.56 -7.93 -21.56
C ILE A 117 -22.92 -8.35 -22.10
N VAL A 118 -23.07 -9.62 -22.36
CA VAL A 118 -24.29 -10.19 -22.93
C VAL A 118 -24.82 -11.38 -22.13
N GLY A 119 -26.13 -11.53 -22.14
CA GLY A 119 -26.83 -12.75 -21.74
C GLY A 119 -27.24 -13.51 -22.99
N VAL A 120 -27.07 -14.81 -22.98
CA VAL A 120 -27.34 -15.71 -24.12
C VAL A 120 -28.21 -16.86 -23.66
N GLU A 121 -29.29 -17.08 -24.36
CA GLU A 121 -30.09 -18.30 -24.23
C GLU A 121 -29.88 -19.13 -25.50
N GLY A 122 -29.56 -20.41 -25.36
CA GLY A 122 -29.23 -21.24 -26.48
C GLY A 122 -29.07 -22.71 -26.14
N GLU A 123 -28.77 -23.49 -27.14
CA GLU A 123 -28.60 -24.93 -27.06
C GLU A 123 -27.12 -25.31 -27.10
N ILE A 124 -26.68 -26.18 -26.19
CA ILE A 124 -25.32 -26.72 -26.18
C ILE A 124 -25.14 -27.69 -27.32
N PHE A 125 -24.08 -27.51 -28.11
CA PHE A 125 -23.77 -28.38 -29.21
C PHE A 125 -22.27 -28.42 -29.52
N ARG A 126 -21.86 -29.45 -30.24
CA ARG A 126 -20.49 -29.57 -30.76
C ARG A 126 -20.46 -29.14 -32.23
N THR A 127 -19.57 -28.24 -32.57
CA THR A 127 -19.36 -27.82 -33.96
C THR A 127 -18.76 -28.97 -34.79
N GLN A 128 -18.85 -28.89 -36.13
CA GLN A 128 -18.21 -29.86 -37.04
C GLN A 128 -16.69 -30.00 -36.83
N ARG A 129 -16.05 -29.00 -36.22
CA ARG A 129 -14.61 -29.01 -35.87
C ARG A 129 -14.33 -29.51 -34.47
N GLY A 130 -15.34 -29.99 -33.76
CA GLY A 130 -15.21 -30.51 -32.40
C GLY A 130 -15.30 -29.50 -31.29
N GLU A 131 -15.51 -28.19 -31.56
CA GLU A 131 -15.55 -27.14 -30.53
C GLU A 131 -16.88 -27.17 -29.77
N MET A 132 -16.80 -27.19 -28.43
CA MET A 132 -17.96 -27.10 -27.54
C MET A 132 -18.51 -25.69 -27.58
N SER A 133 -19.80 -25.54 -27.90
CA SER A 133 -20.37 -24.21 -28.19
C SER A 133 -21.80 -24.10 -27.72
N VAL A 134 -22.27 -22.87 -27.58
CA VAL A 134 -23.68 -22.54 -27.36
C VAL A 134 -24.24 -21.94 -28.64
N ARG A 135 -25.25 -22.62 -29.23
CA ARG A 135 -26.04 -22.13 -30.36
C ARG A 135 -27.07 -21.16 -29.85
N ALA A 136 -26.81 -19.87 -30.04
CA ALA A 136 -27.63 -18.82 -29.51
C ALA A 136 -29.00 -18.75 -30.21
N LYS A 137 -30.07 -18.74 -29.42
CA LYS A 137 -31.44 -18.40 -29.82
C LYS A 137 -31.74 -16.95 -29.57
N THR A 138 -31.30 -16.45 -28.41
CA THR A 138 -31.37 -15.02 -28.04
C THR A 138 -30.02 -14.51 -27.54
N ILE A 139 -29.70 -13.26 -27.85
CA ILE A 139 -28.54 -12.55 -27.30
C ILE A 139 -29.00 -11.17 -26.84
N THR A 140 -29.00 -10.95 -25.55
CA THR A 140 -29.40 -9.69 -24.90
C THR A 140 -28.18 -8.92 -24.49
N LEU A 141 -28.07 -7.65 -24.86
CA LEU A 141 -27.03 -6.77 -24.34
C LEU A 141 -27.36 -6.36 -22.90
N LEU A 142 -26.54 -6.77 -21.95
CA LEU A 142 -26.70 -6.49 -20.53
C LEU A 142 -25.95 -5.22 -20.08
N SER A 143 -24.81 -4.94 -20.74
CA SER A 143 -24.02 -3.74 -20.48
C SER A 143 -23.17 -3.39 -21.70
N LYS A 144 -23.16 -2.14 -22.08
CA LYS A 144 -22.36 -1.62 -23.19
C LYS A 144 -20.98 -1.22 -22.73
N SER A 145 -19.94 -1.80 -23.30
CA SER A 145 -18.55 -1.37 -23.12
C SER A 145 -18.29 -0.12 -23.93
N LEU A 146 -18.06 1.00 -23.26
CA LEU A 146 -17.77 2.29 -23.91
C LEU A 146 -16.30 2.48 -24.25
N LEU A 147 -15.40 1.75 -23.55
CA LEU A 147 -13.97 1.72 -23.83
C LEU A 147 -13.62 0.41 -24.53
N PRO A 148 -12.79 0.41 -25.59
CA PRO A 148 -12.26 -0.81 -26.15
C PRO A 148 -11.32 -1.51 -25.17
N LEU A 149 -11.31 -2.83 -25.18
CA LEU A 149 -10.29 -3.58 -24.47
C LEU A 149 -8.92 -3.39 -25.14
N PRO A 150 -7.80 -3.47 -24.40
CA PRO A 150 -6.45 -3.50 -24.98
C PRO A 150 -6.31 -4.58 -26.06
N GLU A 151 -5.46 -4.33 -27.07
CA GLU A 151 -5.31 -5.23 -28.21
C GLU A 151 -4.86 -6.63 -27.78
N LYS A 152 -5.46 -7.64 -28.45
CA LYS A 152 -5.39 -9.07 -28.12
C LYS A 152 -3.98 -9.66 -28.14
N PHE A 153 -3.05 -9.06 -28.90
CA PHE A 153 -1.72 -9.62 -29.15
C PHE A 153 -0.62 -9.15 -28.19
N HIS A 154 -0.86 -8.05 -27.50
CA HIS A 154 0.12 -7.49 -26.55
C HIS A 154 -0.41 -7.46 -25.12
N GLY A 155 -1.71 -7.70 -24.90
CA GLY A 155 -2.33 -7.65 -23.57
C GLY A 155 -2.07 -6.31 -22.87
N LEU A 156 -2.35 -6.26 -21.59
CA LEU A 156 -1.85 -5.21 -20.71
C LEU A 156 -0.49 -5.67 -20.19
N THR A 157 0.60 -5.42 -20.95
CA THR A 157 1.96 -5.89 -20.60
C THR A 157 2.68 -4.95 -19.65
N ASP A 158 2.35 -3.66 -19.67
CA ASP A 158 2.92 -2.69 -18.76
C ASP A 158 2.45 -2.95 -17.32
N LYS A 159 3.40 -3.32 -16.45
CA LYS A 159 3.13 -3.71 -15.06
C LYS A 159 2.46 -2.60 -14.26
N GLU A 160 2.85 -1.35 -14.48
CA GLU A 160 2.26 -0.22 -13.75
C GLU A 160 0.79 -0.03 -14.11
N THR A 161 0.46 -0.05 -15.39
CA THR A 161 -0.92 0.03 -15.86
C THR A 161 -1.76 -1.16 -15.36
N ARG A 162 -1.20 -2.38 -15.29
CA ARG A 162 -1.89 -3.55 -14.71
C ARG A 162 -2.30 -3.32 -13.26
N TYR A 163 -1.46 -2.71 -12.45
CA TYR A 163 -1.77 -2.41 -11.04
C TYR A 163 -2.80 -1.28 -10.92
N ARG A 164 -2.68 -0.23 -11.72
CA ARG A 164 -3.61 0.92 -11.72
C ARG A 164 -4.98 0.57 -12.27
N GLN A 165 -5.04 -0.26 -13.31
CA GLN A 165 -6.26 -0.70 -13.98
C GLN A 165 -6.48 -2.21 -13.76
N ARG A 166 -6.44 -2.64 -12.51
CA ARG A 166 -6.60 -4.06 -12.14
C ARG A 166 -7.86 -4.69 -12.72
N TYR A 167 -8.94 -3.93 -12.83
CA TYR A 167 -10.18 -4.39 -13.46
C TYR A 167 -10.02 -4.73 -14.96
N VAL A 168 -9.14 -4.03 -15.67
CA VAL A 168 -8.80 -4.39 -17.07
C VAL A 168 -7.87 -5.60 -17.10
N ASP A 169 -6.85 -5.62 -16.24
CA ASP A 169 -5.91 -6.74 -16.07
C ASP A 169 -6.67 -8.06 -15.82
N LEU A 170 -7.64 -8.07 -14.91
CA LEU A 170 -8.50 -9.23 -14.64
C LEU A 170 -9.39 -9.66 -15.82
N ILE A 171 -9.69 -8.76 -16.76
CA ILE A 171 -10.44 -9.10 -17.98
C ILE A 171 -9.54 -9.75 -19.01
N VAL A 172 -8.35 -9.20 -19.25
CA VAL A 172 -7.49 -9.58 -20.37
C VAL A 172 -6.47 -10.66 -20.03
N ASN A 173 -6.08 -10.75 -18.76
CA ASN A 173 -5.12 -11.70 -18.19
C ASN A 173 -5.82 -12.61 -17.16
N PRO A 174 -6.54 -13.66 -17.60
CA PRO A 174 -7.36 -14.51 -16.71
C PRO A 174 -6.55 -15.23 -15.63
N GLU A 175 -5.26 -15.47 -15.86
CA GLU A 175 -4.34 -16.07 -14.90
C GLU A 175 -4.18 -15.23 -13.63
N VAL A 176 -4.29 -13.91 -13.73
CA VAL A 176 -4.20 -12.99 -12.57
C VAL A 176 -5.28 -13.28 -11.53
N LYS A 177 -6.47 -13.73 -11.96
CA LYS A 177 -7.55 -14.14 -11.04
C LYS A 177 -7.12 -15.28 -10.11
N ARG A 178 -6.25 -16.18 -10.58
CA ARG A 178 -5.78 -17.32 -9.79
C ARG A 178 -5.12 -16.86 -8.50
N ASN A 179 -4.32 -15.79 -8.53
CA ASN A 179 -3.64 -15.27 -7.35
C ASN A 179 -4.64 -14.86 -6.26
N PHE A 180 -5.73 -14.19 -6.65
CA PHE A 180 -6.75 -13.73 -5.70
C PHE A 180 -7.67 -14.85 -5.22
N ILE A 181 -7.89 -15.88 -6.04
CA ILE A 181 -8.59 -17.10 -5.62
C ILE A 181 -7.75 -17.86 -4.59
N ILE A 182 -6.47 -18.07 -4.86
CA ILE A 182 -5.52 -18.70 -3.91
C ILE A 182 -5.46 -17.89 -2.61
N ARG A 183 -5.39 -16.55 -2.68
CA ARG A 183 -5.44 -15.69 -1.49
C ARG A 183 -6.69 -15.94 -0.65
N SER A 184 -7.86 -15.97 -1.29
CA SER A 184 -9.12 -16.23 -0.59
C SER A 184 -9.17 -17.65 0.00
N GLN A 185 -8.63 -18.63 -0.71
CA GLN A 185 -8.54 -20.02 -0.24
C GLN A 185 -7.56 -20.14 0.94
N PHE A 186 -6.43 -19.43 0.91
CA PHE A 186 -5.45 -19.44 2.00
C PHE A 186 -6.03 -18.82 3.27
N ILE A 187 -6.67 -17.66 3.19
CA ILE A 187 -7.31 -17.03 4.35
C ILE A 187 -8.41 -17.92 4.93
N LYS A 188 -9.22 -18.54 4.06
CA LYS A 188 -10.24 -19.49 4.52
C LYS A 188 -9.62 -20.71 5.19
N HIS A 189 -8.57 -21.28 4.61
CA HIS A 189 -7.87 -22.42 5.18
C HIS A 189 -7.26 -22.11 6.54
N LEU A 190 -6.62 -20.94 6.67
CA LEU A 190 -6.05 -20.45 7.92
C LEU A 190 -7.14 -20.36 9.02
N ARG A 191 -8.29 -19.76 8.70
CA ARG A 191 -9.43 -19.70 9.62
C ARG A 191 -9.92 -21.08 9.99
N ASP A 192 -10.19 -21.94 8.99
CA ASP A 192 -10.63 -23.33 9.25
C ASP A 192 -9.61 -24.09 10.13
N TYR A 193 -8.30 -23.86 9.95
CA TYR A 193 -7.23 -24.49 10.72
C TYR A 193 -7.24 -24.04 12.19
N LEU A 194 -7.27 -22.74 12.43
CA LEU A 194 -7.27 -22.15 13.77
C LEU A 194 -8.59 -22.42 14.51
N ASP A 195 -9.74 -22.31 13.86
CA ASP A 195 -11.06 -22.60 14.43
C ASP A 195 -11.13 -24.07 14.90
N ASN A 196 -10.60 -25.01 14.11
CA ASN A 196 -10.52 -26.43 14.49
C ASN A 196 -9.60 -26.70 15.71
N MET A 197 -8.66 -25.79 15.98
CA MET A 197 -7.83 -25.83 17.18
C MET A 197 -8.50 -25.13 18.38
N GLY A 198 -9.70 -24.56 18.20
CA GLY A 198 -10.46 -23.87 19.25
C GLY A 198 -10.04 -22.41 19.46
N TYR A 199 -9.41 -21.78 18.48
CA TYR A 199 -9.19 -20.33 18.49
C TYR A 199 -10.47 -19.58 18.19
N ILE A 200 -10.57 -18.35 18.69
CA ILE A 200 -11.67 -17.41 18.44
C ILE A 200 -11.13 -16.25 17.60
N GLU A 201 -11.71 -15.99 16.43
CA GLU A 201 -11.41 -14.80 15.65
C GLU A 201 -12.01 -13.58 16.34
N VAL A 202 -11.21 -12.54 16.51
CA VAL A 202 -11.61 -11.29 17.16
C VAL A 202 -11.25 -10.10 16.29
N GLU A 203 -11.82 -8.94 16.60
CA GLU A 203 -11.48 -7.67 15.95
C GLU A 203 -11.01 -6.67 17.01
N THR A 204 -9.86 -6.05 16.77
CA THR A 204 -9.30 -5.01 17.63
C THR A 204 -9.26 -3.65 16.91
N PRO A 205 -9.12 -2.52 17.63
CA PRO A 205 -9.17 -1.21 16.99
C PRO A 205 -8.08 -1.00 15.92
N VAL A 206 -8.49 -0.42 14.78
CA VAL A 206 -7.56 0.05 13.75
C VAL A 206 -6.93 1.39 14.16
N LEU A 207 -7.67 2.25 14.84
CA LEU A 207 -7.22 3.55 15.35
C LEU A 207 -6.89 3.43 16.84
N ASN A 208 -5.67 3.78 17.19
CA ASN A 208 -5.15 3.72 18.56
C ASN A 208 -4.65 5.08 19.01
N THR A 209 -4.66 5.32 20.31
CA THR A 209 -4.05 6.53 20.91
C THR A 209 -2.54 6.36 21.10
N ILE A 210 -2.04 5.13 21.03
CA ILE A 210 -0.61 4.78 21.19
C ILE A 210 -0.28 3.77 20.06
N ALA A 211 0.86 3.96 19.41
CA ALA A 211 1.41 2.98 18.46
C ALA A 211 2.33 2.02 19.22
N GLY A 212 2.12 0.70 19.06
CA GLY A 212 2.94 -0.33 19.73
C GLY A 212 2.70 -1.72 19.15
N GLY A 213 3.48 -2.70 19.62
CA GLY A 213 3.45 -4.10 19.18
C GLY A 213 4.34 -4.39 17.97
N ALA A 214 5.09 -3.42 17.47
CA ALA A 214 6.09 -3.63 16.41
C ALA A 214 7.06 -2.43 16.34
N ALA A 215 8.26 -2.67 15.85
CA ALA A 215 9.18 -1.60 15.46
C ALA A 215 8.83 -1.13 14.05
N ALA A 216 8.01 -0.07 13.94
CA ALA A 216 7.57 0.49 12.66
C ALA A 216 7.05 1.92 12.82
N ARG A 217 7.15 2.71 11.75
CA ARG A 217 6.61 4.07 11.74
C ARG A 217 5.10 4.05 11.47
N PRO A 218 4.23 4.64 12.34
CA PRO A 218 2.80 4.67 12.14
C PRO A 218 2.35 5.74 11.14
N PHE A 219 1.17 5.56 10.54
CA PHE A 219 0.39 6.65 9.96
C PHE A 219 -0.36 7.38 11.07
N ILE A 220 -0.33 8.70 11.05
CA ILE A 220 -0.99 9.56 12.03
C ILE A 220 -2.24 10.17 11.38
N THR A 221 -3.34 10.21 12.11
CA THR A 221 -4.59 10.88 11.73
C THR A 221 -5.13 11.67 12.90
N HIS A 222 -6.01 12.64 12.64
CA HIS A 222 -6.57 13.51 13.67
C HIS A 222 -8.06 13.21 13.90
N HIS A 223 -8.45 13.02 15.16
CA HIS A 223 -9.85 12.85 15.56
C HIS A 223 -10.49 14.20 15.89
N ASN A 224 -11.20 14.80 14.94
CA ASN A 224 -11.70 16.17 15.03
C ASN A 224 -12.55 16.47 16.28
N THR A 225 -13.39 15.53 16.74
CA THR A 225 -14.28 15.78 17.88
C THR A 225 -13.55 15.74 19.23
N LEU A 226 -12.55 14.88 19.35
CA LEU A 226 -11.73 14.76 20.57
C LEU A 226 -10.53 15.70 20.56
N ASP A 227 -10.20 16.29 19.41
CA ASP A 227 -9.03 17.14 19.18
C ASP A 227 -7.73 16.45 19.61
N ILE A 228 -7.56 15.19 19.17
CA ILE A 228 -6.38 14.37 19.48
C ILE A 228 -5.86 13.68 18.22
N ASP A 229 -4.55 13.48 18.16
CA ASP A 229 -3.94 12.62 17.17
C ASP A 229 -4.13 11.15 17.53
N MET A 230 -4.38 10.34 16.50
CA MET A 230 -4.51 8.89 16.60
C MET A 230 -3.58 8.23 15.59
N TYR A 231 -3.20 7.01 15.90
CA TYR A 231 -2.28 6.21 15.09
C TYR A 231 -3.04 5.05 14.45
N MET A 232 -2.81 4.82 13.15
CA MET A 232 -3.25 3.58 12.54
C MET A 232 -2.35 2.45 13.04
N ARG A 233 -2.96 1.31 13.40
CA ARG A 233 -2.26 0.18 14.01
C ARG A 233 -1.11 -0.34 13.14
N ILE A 234 0.02 -0.59 13.75
CA ILE A 234 1.22 -1.20 13.16
C ILE A 234 1.34 -2.71 13.48
N ALA A 235 0.56 -3.19 14.44
CA ALA A 235 0.39 -4.58 14.87
C ALA A 235 -0.93 -4.72 15.63
N THR A 236 -1.38 -5.96 15.86
CA THR A 236 -2.55 -6.28 16.70
C THR A 236 -2.15 -6.92 18.04
N GLU A 237 -0.87 -7.06 18.31
CA GLU A 237 -0.25 -7.76 19.42
C GLU A 237 -0.78 -7.34 20.79
N LEU A 238 -0.61 -6.06 21.17
CA LEU A 238 -0.93 -5.62 22.53
C LEU A 238 -2.42 -5.76 22.88
N PRO A 239 -3.38 -5.43 22.00
CA PRO A 239 -4.79 -5.73 22.22
C PRO A 239 -5.10 -7.21 22.39
N LEU A 240 -4.48 -8.10 21.57
CA LEU A 240 -4.73 -9.54 21.66
C LEU A 240 -4.18 -10.13 22.95
N LYS A 241 -3.01 -9.70 23.43
CA LYS A 241 -2.47 -10.08 24.74
C LYS A 241 -3.38 -9.65 25.90
N ARG A 242 -4.03 -8.48 25.83
CA ARG A 242 -5.03 -8.05 26.81
C ARG A 242 -6.23 -8.99 26.86
N LEU A 243 -6.64 -9.59 25.72
CA LEU A 243 -7.69 -10.60 25.70
C LEU A 243 -7.24 -11.90 26.38
N ILE A 244 -5.98 -12.31 26.25
CA ILE A 244 -5.40 -13.43 27.00
C ILE A 244 -5.44 -13.16 28.51
N VAL A 245 -5.06 -11.97 28.96
CA VAL A 245 -5.21 -11.55 30.37
C VAL A 245 -6.67 -11.63 30.80
N GLY A 246 -7.62 -11.25 29.92
CA GLY A 246 -9.06 -11.35 30.16
C GLY A 246 -9.64 -12.76 30.18
N GLY A 247 -8.81 -13.81 29.97
CA GLY A 247 -9.24 -15.22 30.03
C GLY A 247 -9.74 -15.80 28.70
N MET A 248 -9.45 -15.14 27.56
CA MET A 248 -9.67 -15.72 26.23
C MET A 248 -8.44 -16.53 25.84
N ASP A 249 -8.41 -17.83 26.14
CA ASP A 249 -7.21 -18.65 26.05
C ASP A 249 -6.60 -18.82 24.65
N ARG A 250 -7.40 -18.64 23.59
CA ARG A 250 -6.95 -18.76 22.19
C ARG A 250 -7.67 -17.73 21.33
N VAL A 251 -6.94 -16.76 20.85
CA VAL A 251 -7.47 -15.67 20.00
C VAL A 251 -6.62 -15.47 18.78
N TYR A 252 -7.23 -15.05 17.68
CA TYR A 252 -6.52 -14.58 16.49
C TYR A 252 -7.26 -13.46 15.79
N GLU A 253 -6.54 -12.65 15.04
CA GLU A 253 -7.10 -11.63 14.16
C GLU A 253 -6.44 -11.69 12.79
N VAL A 254 -7.25 -11.77 11.72
CA VAL A 254 -6.80 -11.54 10.34
C VAL A 254 -7.08 -10.08 10.00
N GLY A 255 -6.06 -9.25 10.03
CA GLY A 255 -6.22 -7.81 9.96
C GLY A 255 -5.32 -7.08 8.97
N ARG A 256 -5.74 -5.87 8.58
CA ARG A 256 -4.89 -4.92 7.89
C ARG A 256 -3.99 -4.21 8.88
N ILE A 257 -2.72 -4.11 8.52
CA ILE A 257 -1.66 -3.42 9.23
C ILE A 257 -1.15 -2.28 8.36
N PHE A 258 -0.76 -1.18 9.00
CA PHE A 258 -0.39 0.07 8.32
C PHE A 258 0.97 0.53 8.83
N ARG A 259 1.99 0.54 7.94
CA ARG A 259 3.34 1.03 8.25
C ARG A 259 3.74 2.11 7.27
N ASN A 260 4.10 3.28 7.77
CA ASN A 260 4.47 4.44 6.96
C ASN A 260 5.93 4.34 6.50
N GLU A 261 6.20 3.33 5.71
CA GLU A 261 7.52 2.96 5.22
C GLU A 261 7.59 3.01 3.69
N GLY A 262 8.76 2.67 3.14
CA GLY A 262 8.98 2.62 1.71
C GLY A 262 8.14 1.55 0.99
N MET A 263 7.97 1.71 -0.31
CA MET A 263 7.29 0.73 -1.17
C MET A 263 8.31 0.07 -2.09
N ASP A 264 8.47 -1.24 -1.96
CA ASP A 264 9.33 -2.07 -2.79
C ASP A 264 8.59 -3.35 -3.26
N PRO A 265 9.24 -4.31 -3.92
CA PRO A 265 8.61 -5.56 -4.32
C PRO A 265 8.09 -6.44 -3.17
N LYS A 266 8.65 -6.31 -1.96
CA LYS A 266 8.30 -7.10 -0.77
C LYS A 266 7.43 -6.32 0.23
N HIS A 267 7.38 -4.97 0.14
CA HIS A 267 6.71 -4.08 1.10
C HIS A 267 5.65 -3.19 0.46
N ASN A 268 4.52 -3.06 1.14
CA ASN A 268 3.42 -2.14 0.80
C ASN A 268 2.97 -1.43 2.09
N PRO A 269 2.62 -0.14 2.08
CA PRO A 269 2.28 0.61 3.30
C PRO A 269 1.11 0.05 4.08
N GLU A 270 0.20 -0.65 3.41
CA GLU A 270 -0.84 -1.46 4.01
C GLU A 270 -0.74 -2.91 3.51
N PHE A 271 -0.82 -3.85 4.42
CA PHE A 271 -0.71 -5.28 4.13
C PHE A 271 -1.57 -6.08 5.10
N THR A 272 -1.71 -7.38 4.87
CA THR A 272 -2.54 -8.25 5.71
C THR A 272 -1.67 -9.21 6.50
N THR A 273 -1.89 -9.27 7.81
CA THR A 273 -1.30 -10.28 8.70
C THR A 273 -2.39 -11.12 9.34
N VAL A 274 -1.99 -12.24 9.89
CA VAL A 274 -2.67 -12.89 10.99
C VAL A 274 -1.78 -12.81 12.21
N GLU A 275 -2.34 -12.43 13.34
CA GLU A 275 -1.70 -12.58 14.65
C GLU A 275 -2.57 -13.48 15.51
N LEU A 276 -1.93 -14.38 16.24
CA LEU A 276 -2.60 -15.37 17.09
C LEU A 276 -1.85 -15.55 18.40
N TYR A 277 -2.60 -15.79 19.49
CA TYR A 277 -2.06 -15.96 20.83
C TYR A 277 -2.78 -17.13 21.51
N GLN A 278 -2.00 -17.95 22.21
CA GLN A 278 -2.49 -19.12 22.93
C GLN A 278 -1.90 -19.17 24.34
N ALA A 279 -2.78 -19.14 25.34
CA ALA A 279 -2.40 -19.38 26.73
C ALA A 279 -1.91 -20.82 26.93
N TYR A 280 -0.95 -20.98 27.85
CA TYR A 280 -0.35 -22.27 28.22
C TYR A 280 0.37 -22.96 27.06
N ALA A 281 0.88 -22.17 26.10
CA ALA A 281 1.69 -22.59 24.97
C ALA A 281 3.02 -21.84 24.97
N ASP A 282 3.99 -22.34 24.23
CA ASP A 282 5.29 -21.72 24.02
C ASP A 282 5.61 -21.53 22.52
N PHE A 283 6.81 -21.07 22.21
CA PHE A 283 7.25 -20.83 20.84
C PHE A 283 7.40 -22.11 20.00
N HIS A 284 7.53 -23.30 20.61
CA HIS A 284 7.53 -24.58 19.90
C HIS A 284 6.14 -24.90 19.35
N ASP A 285 5.08 -24.66 20.13
CA ASP A 285 3.70 -24.81 19.66
C ASP A 285 3.44 -23.88 18.45
N MET A 286 3.99 -22.66 18.48
CA MET A 286 3.86 -21.71 17.38
C MET A 286 4.59 -22.18 16.11
N MET A 287 5.77 -22.83 16.23
CA MET A 287 6.45 -23.46 15.08
C MET A 287 5.59 -24.54 14.44
N ASP A 288 4.97 -25.39 15.26
CA ASP A 288 4.11 -26.48 14.76
C ASP A 288 2.86 -25.93 14.05
N ILE A 289 2.29 -24.84 14.54
CA ILE A 289 1.17 -24.14 13.88
C ILE A 289 1.62 -23.54 12.53
N ALA A 290 2.76 -22.84 12.50
CA ALA A 290 3.29 -22.23 11.29
C ALA A 290 3.53 -23.29 10.19
N GLU A 291 4.29 -24.34 10.52
CA GLU A 291 4.55 -25.44 9.61
C GLU A 291 3.26 -26.12 9.15
N GLY A 292 2.34 -26.40 10.10
CA GLY A 292 1.06 -27.06 9.83
C GLY A 292 0.16 -26.27 8.86
N VAL A 293 0.05 -24.95 9.02
CA VAL A 293 -0.77 -24.09 8.14
C VAL A 293 -0.23 -24.14 6.70
N TYR A 294 1.08 -23.98 6.50
CA TYR A 294 1.68 -23.93 5.17
C TYR A 294 1.63 -25.29 4.47
N THR A 295 2.02 -26.36 5.17
CA THR A 295 2.11 -27.70 4.60
C THR A 295 0.73 -28.26 4.26
N THR A 296 -0.26 -28.08 5.14
CA THR A 296 -1.64 -28.56 4.89
C THR A 296 -2.33 -27.76 3.79
N PHE A 297 -2.05 -26.45 3.65
CA PHE A 297 -2.54 -25.68 2.53
C PHE A 297 -1.95 -26.17 1.20
N ALA A 298 -0.62 -26.30 1.13
CA ALA A 298 0.07 -26.79 -0.08
C ALA A 298 -0.50 -28.13 -0.54
N GLN A 299 -0.62 -29.10 0.36
CA GLN A 299 -1.17 -30.42 0.04
C GLN A 299 -2.64 -30.37 -0.39
N LYS A 300 -3.48 -29.61 0.32
CA LYS A 300 -4.93 -29.59 0.10
C LYS A 300 -5.33 -28.85 -1.17
N TYR A 301 -4.69 -27.72 -1.50
CA TYR A 301 -5.12 -26.82 -2.57
C TYR A 301 -4.21 -26.84 -3.79
N LEU A 302 -2.92 -27.19 -3.62
CA LEU A 302 -1.97 -27.26 -4.72
C LEU A 302 -1.60 -28.69 -5.10
N GLY A 303 -1.81 -29.66 -4.19
CA GLY A 303 -1.54 -31.09 -4.40
C GLY A 303 -0.06 -31.44 -4.42
N THR A 304 0.82 -30.54 -3.95
CA THR A 304 2.27 -30.72 -3.91
C THR A 304 2.89 -29.92 -2.78
N TYR A 305 4.02 -30.38 -2.26
CA TYR A 305 4.88 -29.62 -1.35
C TYR A 305 5.96 -28.85 -2.12
N GLU A 306 6.24 -29.22 -3.38
CA GLU A 306 7.24 -28.55 -4.21
C GLU A 306 6.64 -27.36 -4.94
N LEU A 307 7.18 -26.18 -4.72
CA LEU A 307 6.75 -24.91 -5.29
C LEU A 307 7.93 -24.19 -5.96
N ASN A 308 7.63 -23.36 -6.95
CA ASN A 308 8.64 -22.47 -7.53
C ASN A 308 8.35 -21.03 -7.14
N TRP A 309 9.31 -20.37 -6.50
CA TRP A 309 9.20 -18.97 -6.11
C TRP A 309 10.54 -18.24 -6.25
N MET A 310 10.51 -17.05 -6.86
CA MET A 310 11.70 -16.19 -7.08
C MET A 310 12.87 -16.93 -7.76
N GLY A 311 12.57 -17.88 -8.65
CA GLY A 311 13.55 -18.66 -9.37
C GLY A 311 14.12 -19.87 -8.63
N GLU A 312 13.69 -20.12 -7.40
CA GLU A 312 14.11 -21.26 -6.58
C GLU A 312 13.00 -22.32 -6.51
N THR A 313 13.40 -23.58 -6.35
CA THR A 313 12.48 -24.65 -6.00
C THR A 313 12.44 -24.81 -4.48
N ILE A 314 11.26 -24.65 -3.90
CA ILE A 314 11.01 -24.67 -2.46
C ILE A 314 10.26 -25.96 -2.11
N ASP A 315 10.77 -26.73 -1.17
CA ASP A 315 10.15 -27.95 -0.64
C ASP A 315 9.52 -27.68 0.74
N LEU A 316 8.20 -27.66 0.79
CA LEU A 316 7.42 -27.47 2.03
C LEU A 316 7.15 -28.78 2.79
N THR A 317 7.82 -29.90 2.46
CA THR A 317 7.63 -31.16 3.19
C THR A 317 7.82 -30.94 4.70
N PRO A 318 6.91 -31.46 5.56
CA PRO A 318 7.02 -31.27 7.01
C PRO A 318 8.36 -31.73 7.59
N GLY A 319 8.79 -31.08 8.68
CA GLY A 319 10.06 -31.31 9.34
C GLY A 319 11.09 -30.23 9.01
N TRP A 320 10.65 -28.98 8.99
CA TRP A 320 11.51 -27.84 8.70
C TRP A 320 12.64 -27.70 9.72
N PRO A 321 13.88 -27.43 9.31
CA PRO A 321 15.02 -27.21 10.19
C PRO A 321 14.74 -26.12 11.22
N ARG A 322 15.16 -26.39 12.48
CA ARG A 322 15.14 -25.44 13.60
C ARG A 322 16.58 -25.15 13.99
N LEU A 323 17.07 -23.96 13.70
CA LEU A 323 18.46 -23.58 13.87
C LEU A 323 18.54 -22.36 14.80
N THR A 324 19.40 -22.41 15.83
CA THR A 324 19.59 -21.23 16.67
C THR A 324 20.33 -20.14 15.89
N MET A 325 20.11 -18.87 16.24
CA MET A 325 20.81 -17.76 15.57
C MET A 325 22.33 -17.88 15.74
N VAL A 326 22.80 -18.33 16.91
CA VAL A 326 24.23 -18.57 17.17
C VAL A 326 24.78 -19.65 16.23
N ASP A 327 24.04 -20.77 16.08
CA ASP A 327 24.47 -21.85 15.18
C ASP A 327 24.37 -21.43 13.72
N ALA A 328 23.38 -20.65 13.35
CA ALA A 328 23.24 -20.10 11.99
C ALA A 328 24.42 -19.20 11.62
N VAL A 329 24.79 -18.26 12.50
CA VAL A 329 25.95 -17.40 12.29
C VAL A 329 27.26 -18.21 12.26
N LYS A 330 27.40 -19.18 13.15
CA LYS A 330 28.55 -20.10 13.13
C LYS A 330 28.64 -20.88 11.83
N GLN A 331 27.52 -21.39 11.31
CA GLN A 331 27.48 -22.19 10.09
C GLN A 331 27.79 -21.38 8.82
N TYR A 332 27.18 -20.21 8.68
CA TYR A 332 27.25 -19.43 7.43
C TYR A 332 28.31 -18.34 7.44
N VAL A 333 28.67 -17.81 8.62
CA VAL A 333 29.64 -16.71 8.77
C VAL A 333 30.98 -17.19 9.34
N GLY A 334 30.96 -18.31 10.10
CA GLY A 334 32.16 -18.89 10.70
C GLY A 334 32.53 -18.27 12.06
N VAL A 335 31.69 -17.42 12.64
CA VAL A 335 31.90 -16.83 13.97
C VAL A 335 31.06 -17.56 15.01
N ASP A 336 31.69 -18.08 16.06
CA ASP A 336 31.01 -18.79 17.15
C ASP A 336 30.72 -17.83 18.32
N PHE A 337 29.56 -17.16 18.26
CA PHE A 337 29.11 -16.26 19.33
C PHE A 337 28.82 -16.99 20.65
N GLY A 338 28.61 -18.32 20.63
CA GLY A 338 28.45 -19.13 21.85
C GLY A 338 29.67 -19.13 22.76
N THR A 339 30.87 -18.87 22.20
CA THR A 339 32.13 -18.80 22.97
C THR A 339 32.50 -17.38 23.40
N ILE A 340 31.84 -16.37 22.86
CA ILE A 340 32.12 -14.95 23.14
C ILE A 340 31.20 -14.48 24.29
N THR A 341 31.78 -13.87 25.32
CA THR A 341 31.04 -13.37 26.48
C THR A 341 31.14 -11.86 26.69
N ASP A 342 32.05 -11.20 25.98
CA ASP A 342 32.34 -9.77 26.09
C ASP A 342 31.79 -9.01 24.88
N ASP A 343 31.14 -7.87 25.12
CA ASP A 343 30.53 -7.03 24.09
C ASP A 343 31.55 -6.51 23.06
N ALA A 344 32.72 -6.05 23.55
CA ALA A 344 33.74 -5.51 22.66
C ALA A 344 34.36 -6.60 21.78
N GLU A 345 34.53 -7.83 22.29
CA GLU A 345 34.96 -8.99 21.53
C GLU A 345 33.93 -9.37 20.44
N ALA A 346 32.63 -9.35 20.79
CA ALA A 346 31.55 -9.64 19.86
C ALA A 346 31.51 -8.62 18.70
N VAL A 347 31.60 -7.34 19.01
CA VAL A 347 31.63 -6.25 18.01
C VAL A 347 32.88 -6.38 17.13
N ALA A 348 34.04 -6.71 17.71
CA ALA A 348 35.28 -6.93 16.95
C ALA A 348 35.19 -8.14 16.02
N ALA A 349 34.55 -9.24 16.47
CA ALA A 349 34.30 -10.42 15.67
C ALA A 349 33.36 -10.15 14.48
N ALA A 350 32.28 -9.41 14.69
CA ALA A 350 31.38 -8.98 13.61
C ALA A 350 32.13 -8.10 12.58
N LYS A 351 32.91 -7.15 13.05
CA LYS A 351 33.70 -6.29 12.17
C LYS A 351 34.76 -7.07 11.36
N ALA A 352 35.36 -8.10 11.95
CA ALA A 352 36.37 -8.94 11.28
C ALA A 352 35.79 -9.70 10.06
N VAL A 353 34.49 -9.97 10.05
CA VAL A 353 33.77 -10.60 8.92
C VAL A 353 33.06 -9.60 8.01
N GLY A 354 33.39 -8.29 8.17
CA GLY A 354 32.85 -7.23 7.32
C GLY A 354 31.41 -6.85 7.62
N VAL A 355 30.96 -7.04 8.87
CA VAL A 355 29.64 -6.61 9.36
C VAL A 355 29.81 -5.33 10.17
N GLU A 356 28.98 -4.33 9.90
CA GLU A 356 28.95 -3.07 10.61
C GLU A 356 27.62 -2.94 11.36
N LEU A 357 27.71 -2.58 12.64
CA LEU A 357 26.53 -2.23 13.43
C LEU A 357 26.01 -0.84 13.00
N ALA A 358 24.71 -0.65 12.99
CA ALA A 358 24.10 0.65 12.77
C ALA A 358 24.64 1.68 13.79
N GLU A 359 24.80 2.93 13.38
CA GLU A 359 25.40 3.99 14.21
C GLU A 359 24.62 4.22 15.51
N ALA A 360 23.28 4.10 15.44
CA ALA A 360 22.37 4.24 16.57
C ALA A 360 22.30 2.97 17.46
N ALA A 361 22.79 1.82 16.99
CA ALA A 361 22.73 0.57 17.75
C ALA A 361 23.75 0.56 18.90
N GLU A 362 23.30 0.09 20.05
CA GLU A 362 24.22 -0.17 21.18
C GLU A 362 25.23 -1.25 20.80
N LYS A 363 26.48 -1.07 21.21
CA LYS A 363 27.57 -2.01 20.89
C LYS A 363 27.58 -3.18 21.87
N THR A 364 26.59 -4.05 21.76
CA THR A 364 26.39 -5.22 22.61
C THR A 364 26.66 -6.51 21.86
N TRP A 365 26.84 -7.61 22.59
CA TRP A 365 26.95 -8.97 22.06
C TRP A 365 25.73 -9.32 21.20
N GLY A 366 24.51 -8.99 21.68
CA GLY A 366 23.28 -9.33 20.99
C GLY A 366 23.11 -8.57 19.68
N ASN A 367 23.39 -7.26 19.66
CA ASN A 367 23.33 -6.47 18.43
C ASN A 367 24.40 -6.91 17.42
N ALA A 368 25.59 -7.33 17.87
CA ALA A 368 26.62 -7.86 16.98
C ALA A 368 26.21 -9.22 16.37
N LEU A 369 25.62 -10.11 17.16
CA LEU A 369 25.07 -11.38 16.69
C LEU A 369 23.97 -11.16 15.66
N TYR A 370 22.99 -10.29 15.98
CA TYR A 370 21.88 -9.97 15.07
C TYR A 370 22.36 -9.33 13.77
N ALA A 371 23.29 -8.39 13.82
CA ALA A 371 23.87 -7.77 12.63
C ALA A 371 24.59 -8.79 11.71
N CYS A 372 25.27 -9.77 12.30
CA CYS A 372 25.88 -10.87 11.53
C CYS A 372 24.81 -11.73 10.86
N PHE A 373 23.72 -12.03 11.55
CA PHE A 373 22.61 -12.79 11.01
C PHE A 373 21.95 -12.02 9.85
N ASP A 374 21.50 -10.80 10.08
CA ASP A 374 20.80 -9.94 9.12
C ASP A 374 21.60 -9.73 7.84
N GLN A 375 22.88 -9.36 7.95
CA GLN A 375 23.69 -9.00 6.80
C GLN A 375 24.32 -10.19 6.06
N LYS A 376 24.41 -11.38 6.68
CA LYS A 376 25.20 -12.49 6.12
C LYS A 376 24.50 -13.84 6.12
N VAL A 377 23.46 -14.07 6.90
CA VAL A 377 22.81 -15.38 7.01
C VAL A 377 21.53 -15.44 6.20
N GLU A 378 20.69 -14.41 6.24
CA GLU A 378 19.38 -14.41 5.58
C GLU A 378 19.45 -14.75 4.08
N GLU A 379 20.49 -14.29 3.38
CA GLU A 379 20.68 -14.55 1.95
C GLU A 379 20.86 -16.04 1.62
N HIS A 380 21.17 -16.89 2.62
CA HIS A 380 21.34 -18.33 2.46
C HIS A 380 20.08 -19.14 2.79
N LEU A 381 19.06 -18.54 3.39
CA LEU A 381 17.85 -19.22 3.86
C LEU A 381 16.85 -19.43 2.71
N VAL A 382 17.14 -20.35 1.80
CA VAL A 382 16.29 -20.65 0.64
C VAL A 382 15.14 -21.59 1.01
N GLN A 383 15.44 -22.71 1.68
CA GLN A 383 14.44 -23.67 2.11
C GLN A 383 13.76 -23.23 3.41
N PRO A 384 12.52 -23.68 3.68
CA PRO A 384 11.83 -23.36 4.93
C PRO A 384 12.70 -23.66 6.14
N THR A 385 12.99 -22.67 6.96
CA THR A 385 13.89 -22.78 8.11
C THR A 385 13.42 -21.87 9.24
N PHE A 386 13.33 -22.42 10.45
CA PHE A 386 13.12 -21.64 11.66
C PHE A 386 14.48 -21.21 12.22
N ILE A 387 14.64 -19.90 12.41
CA ILE A 387 15.77 -19.33 13.15
C ILE A 387 15.28 -18.99 14.54
N THR A 388 15.90 -19.57 15.56
CA THR A 388 15.44 -19.48 16.95
C THR A 388 16.46 -18.78 17.83
N MET A 389 16.07 -18.42 19.05
CA MET A 389 16.95 -17.85 20.09
C MET A 389 17.55 -16.50 19.66
N TYR A 390 16.68 -15.52 19.45
CA TYR A 390 17.07 -14.14 19.15
C TYR A 390 17.64 -13.44 20.39
N PRO A 391 18.55 -12.46 20.21
CA PRO A 391 19.05 -11.64 21.32
C PRO A 391 17.94 -10.82 21.99
N VAL A 392 18.10 -10.57 23.28
CA VAL A 392 17.13 -9.78 24.06
C VAL A 392 17.04 -8.33 23.61
N GLU A 393 18.13 -7.78 23.08
CA GLU A 393 18.22 -6.41 22.60
C GLU A 393 17.25 -6.10 21.45
N VAL A 394 16.98 -7.11 20.62
CA VAL A 394 16.08 -6.99 19.46
C VAL A 394 14.72 -7.66 19.69
N SER A 395 14.39 -8.01 20.94
CA SER A 395 13.20 -8.80 21.29
C SER A 395 12.48 -8.23 22.52
N PRO A 396 11.91 -6.99 22.45
CA PRO A 396 11.42 -6.28 23.65
C PRO A 396 10.19 -6.93 24.31
N LEU A 397 9.42 -7.75 23.59
CA LEU A 397 8.15 -8.34 24.06
C LEU A 397 8.24 -9.85 24.36
N THR A 398 9.46 -10.41 24.27
CA THR A 398 9.69 -11.85 24.32
C THR A 398 10.30 -12.28 25.65
N LYS A 399 9.91 -13.45 26.14
CA LYS A 399 10.47 -14.09 27.34
C LYS A 399 11.93 -14.49 27.12
N ARG A 400 12.78 -14.25 28.13
CA ARG A 400 14.17 -14.70 28.11
C ARG A 400 14.25 -16.22 28.14
N SER A 401 15.24 -16.77 27.43
CA SER A 401 15.57 -18.17 27.56
C SER A 401 16.10 -18.48 28.99
N PRO A 402 15.62 -19.55 29.63
CA PRO A 402 16.14 -19.96 30.92
C PRO A 402 17.56 -20.52 30.84
N GLU A 403 18.02 -20.96 29.68
CA GLU A 403 19.35 -21.52 29.46
C GLU A 403 20.42 -20.44 29.26
N ASP A 404 20.10 -19.40 28.51
CA ASP A 404 20.98 -18.24 28.31
C ASP A 404 20.13 -16.94 28.35
N PRO A 405 20.23 -16.13 29.41
CA PRO A 405 19.40 -14.93 29.59
C PRO A 405 19.73 -13.80 28.61
N ARG A 406 20.79 -13.93 27.79
CA ARG A 406 21.09 -13.00 26.69
C ARG A 406 20.19 -13.26 25.48
N LEU A 407 19.59 -14.45 25.40
CA LEU A 407 18.72 -14.92 24.35
C LEU A 407 17.25 -14.95 24.80
N THR A 408 16.36 -15.02 23.83
CA THR A 408 14.92 -15.09 24.06
C THR A 408 14.32 -16.28 23.33
N GLU A 409 13.21 -16.81 23.86
CA GLU A 409 12.39 -17.86 23.22
C GLU A 409 11.59 -17.26 22.04
N ARG A 410 12.30 -16.83 21.00
CA ARG A 410 11.77 -16.24 19.76
C ARG A 410 12.25 -17.01 18.56
N PHE A 411 11.41 -17.09 17.55
CA PHE A 411 11.84 -17.49 16.22
C PHE A 411 11.25 -16.58 15.14
N GLU A 412 11.95 -16.51 14.04
CA GLU A 412 11.39 -16.13 12.75
C GLU A 412 11.56 -17.32 11.80
N PHE A 413 10.63 -17.48 10.85
CA PHE A 413 10.81 -18.50 9.82
C PHE A 413 10.94 -17.87 8.46
N PHE A 414 11.88 -18.42 7.72
CA PHE A 414 12.30 -17.92 6.42
C PHE A 414 11.97 -18.93 5.33
N ILE A 415 11.51 -18.42 4.18
CA ILE A 415 11.37 -19.19 2.94
C ILE A 415 11.84 -18.29 1.80
N CYS A 416 12.78 -18.78 0.98
CA CYS A 416 13.34 -18.05 -0.16
C CYS A 416 13.89 -16.66 0.22
N ARG A 417 14.68 -16.59 1.30
CA ARG A 417 15.30 -15.34 1.80
C ARG A 417 14.28 -14.27 2.20
N ALA A 418 13.09 -14.70 2.59
CA ALA A 418 12.03 -13.81 3.05
C ALA A 418 11.53 -14.29 4.40
N GLU A 419 11.48 -13.41 5.38
CA GLU A 419 10.79 -13.63 6.62
C GLU A 419 9.29 -13.80 6.35
N MET A 420 8.71 -14.91 6.75
CA MET A 420 7.31 -15.26 6.55
C MET A 420 6.47 -15.01 7.80
N GLY A 421 7.09 -15.03 8.96
CA GLY A 421 6.45 -14.73 10.23
C GLY A 421 7.44 -14.77 11.38
N ASN A 422 6.97 -14.23 12.51
CA ASN A 422 7.70 -14.03 13.75
C ASN A 422 6.84 -14.52 14.93
N ALA A 423 7.44 -15.23 15.88
CA ALA A 423 6.71 -15.77 17.00
C ALA A 423 7.63 -15.98 18.22
N TYR A 424 7.01 -16.02 19.38
CA TYR A 424 7.76 -16.20 20.64
C TYR A 424 6.90 -16.66 21.80
N SER A 425 7.57 -17.11 22.87
CA SER A 425 6.98 -17.16 24.20
C SER A 425 6.88 -15.74 24.75
N GLU A 426 5.67 -15.33 25.10
CA GLU A 426 5.36 -13.97 25.48
C GLU A 426 5.99 -13.57 26.82
N LEU A 427 6.57 -12.37 26.87
CA LEU A 427 6.99 -11.79 28.14
C LEU A 427 5.75 -11.46 28.97
N ASN A 428 5.62 -12.10 30.12
CA ASN A 428 4.49 -11.92 31.04
C ASN A 428 4.92 -11.39 32.42
N ASP A 429 6.18 -10.97 32.56
CA ASP A 429 6.69 -10.28 33.75
C ASP A 429 6.52 -8.76 33.54
N PRO A 430 5.61 -8.09 34.28
CA PRO A 430 5.37 -6.65 34.12
C PRO A 430 6.59 -5.79 34.50
N ILE A 431 7.48 -6.29 35.36
CA ILE A 431 8.67 -5.54 35.81
C ILE A 431 9.72 -5.55 34.67
N ASP A 432 10.07 -6.72 34.14
CA ASP A 432 10.98 -6.82 32.98
C ASP A 432 10.40 -6.09 31.76
N GLN A 433 9.08 -6.18 31.54
CA GLN A 433 8.43 -5.49 30.41
C GLN A 433 8.55 -3.97 30.54
N ARG A 434 8.34 -3.41 31.73
CA ARG A 434 8.52 -1.96 31.99
C ARG A 434 9.95 -1.52 31.73
N GLU A 435 10.94 -2.29 32.21
CA GLU A 435 12.35 -1.99 31.99
C GLU A 435 12.71 -1.95 30.50
N ARG A 436 12.16 -2.88 29.71
CA ARG A 436 12.39 -2.92 28.26
C ARG A 436 11.70 -1.75 27.54
N PHE A 437 10.47 -1.41 27.90
CA PHE A 437 9.80 -0.22 27.34
C PHE A 437 10.56 1.07 27.67
N MET A 438 11.10 1.21 28.85
CA MET A 438 11.91 2.39 29.20
C MET A 438 13.17 2.49 28.33
N LYS A 439 13.83 1.37 28.00
CA LYS A 439 14.94 1.38 27.05
C LYS A 439 14.51 1.78 25.64
N GLN A 440 13.33 1.35 25.20
CA GLN A 440 12.77 1.76 23.90
C GLN A 440 12.49 3.29 23.87
N VAL A 441 11.95 3.83 24.95
CA VAL A 441 11.75 5.29 25.10
C VAL A 441 13.07 6.04 25.01
N GLU A 442 14.13 5.57 25.69
CA GLU A 442 15.47 6.17 25.60
C GLU A 442 16.06 6.13 24.19
N GLN A 443 15.83 5.05 23.44
CA GLN A 443 16.25 4.93 22.04
C GLN A 443 15.49 5.93 21.16
N ARG A 444 14.17 6.08 21.40
CA ARG A 444 13.33 7.07 20.71
C ARG A 444 13.79 8.51 20.96
N GLU A 445 14.17 8.85 22.17
CA GLU A 445 14.73 10.16 22.51
C GLU A 445 16.08 10.43 21.81
N ARG A 446 16.80 9.37 21.44
CA ARG A 446 18.04 9.47 20.64
C ARG A 446 17.78 9.57 19.14
N GLY A 447 16.51 9.55 18.70
CA GLY A 447 16.09 9.76 17.31
C GLY A 447 15.69 8.50 16.55
N ASP A 448 15.43 7.39 17.22
CA ASP A 448 14.88 6.18 16.62
C ASP A 448 13.34 6.21 16.67
N ASP A 449 12.71 6.70 15.61
CA ASP A 449 11.24 6.84 15.50
C ASP A 449 10.49 5.50 15.33
N GLU A 450 11.21 4.40 15.15
CA GLU A 450 10.62 3.07 14.94
C GLU A 450 10.45 2.29 16.26
N THR A 451 11.00 2.80 17.37
CA THR A 451 10.86 2.17 18.68
C THR A 451 9.46 2.32 19.26
N GLU A 452 9.08 1.38 20.12
CA GLU A 452 7.76 1.35 20.74
C GLU A 452 7.52 2.51 21.70
N MET A 453 6.26 2.94 21.81
CA MET A 453 5.80 3.91 22.79
C MET A 453 5.49 3.20 24.12
N LEU A 454 5.65 3.88 25.25
CA LEU A 454 5.27 3.35 26.55
C LEU A 454 3.73 3.20 26.64
N ASP A 455 3.26 1.96 26.78
CA ASP A 455 1.83 1.63 26.98
C ASP A 455 1.58 1.23 28.44
N GLU A 456 1.21 2.22 29.27
CA GLU A 456 0.91 2.01 30.70
C GLU A 456 -0.32 1.13 30.92
N ASP A 457 -1.29 1.15 30.02
CA ASP A 457 -2.49 0.29 30.12
C ASP A 457 -2.15 -1.17 29.85
N PHE A 458 -1.24 -1.43 28.91
CA PHE A 458 -0.72 -2.80 28.69
C PHE A 458 0.08 -3.30 29.90
N LEU A 459 0.93 -2.47 30.49
CA LEU A 459 1.65 -2.83 31.71
C LEU A 459 0.69 -3.13 32.86
N THR A 460 -0.34 -2.30 33.03
CA THR A 460 -1.40 -2.55 34.02
C THR A 460 -2.12 -3.88 33.75
N ALA A 461 -2.39 -4.22 32.49
CA ALA A 461 -2.98 -5.50 32.16
C ALA A 461 -2.07 -6.67 32.58
N LEU A 462 -0.75 -6.59 32.33
CA LEU A 462 0.20 -7.61 32.78
C LEU A 462 0.25 -7.74 34.31
N GLU A 463 0.08 -6.66 35.07
CA GLU A 463 0.03 -6.66 36.53
C GLU A 463 -1.18 -7.43 37.09
N TYR A 464 -2.28 -7.55 36.31
CA TYR A 464 -3.38 -8.45 36.65
C TYR A 464 -3.05 -9.92 36.44
N GLY A 465 -1.98 -10.24 35.73
CA GLY A 465 -1.45 -11.57 35.49
C GLY A 465 -1.82 -12.11 34.10
N MET A 466 -0.82 -12.29 33.26
CA MET A 466 -0.92 -13.01 31.99
C MET A 466 -0.37 -14.43 32.15
N PRO A 467 -1.12 -15.49 31.76
CA PRO A 467 -0.58 -16.85 31.80
C PRO A 467 0.63 -16.98 30.86
N PRO A 468 1.48 -18.02 30.99
CA PRO A 468 2.43 -18.40 29.95
C PRO A 468 1.71 -18.49 28.62
N THR A 469 2.21 -17.81 27.59
CA THR A 469 1.51 -17.63 26.31
C THR A 469 2.49 -17.72 25.17
N GLY A 470 2.15 -18.45 24.11
CA GLY A 470 2.80 -18.38 22.81
C GLY A 470 2.03 -17.46 21.88
N GLY A 471 2.73 -16.61 21.15
CA GLY A 471 2.16 -15.71 20.16
C GLY A 471 2.90 -15.75 18.83
N MET A 472 2.20 -15.50 17.73
CA MET A 472 2.76 -15.53 16.40
C MET A 472 2.07 -14.54 15.48
N GLY A 473 2.89 -13.81 14.69
CA GLY A 473 2.46 -13.01 13.55
C GLY A 473 2.94 -13.60 12.23
N MET A 474 2.07 -13.71 11.23
CA MET A 474 2.42 -14.17 9.88
C MET A 474 1.92 -13.22 8.80
N GLY A 475 2.77 -12.93 7.81
CA GLY A 475 2.42 -12.13 6.65
C GLY A 475 1.58 -12.92 5.63
N ILE A 476 0.29 -12.63 5.52
CA ILE A 476 -0.60 -13.28 4.54
C ILE A 476 -0.18 -12.96 3.11
N ASP A 477 0.22 -11.74 2.82
CA ASP A 477 0.64 -11.34 1.48
C ASP A 477 1.86 -12.15 1.02
N ARG A 478 2.87 -12.30 1.88
CA ARG A 478 4.07 -13.11 1.58
C ARG A 478 3.74 -14.60 1.40
N ALA A 479 2.87 -15.16 2.24
CA ALA A 479 2.40 -16.53 2.06
C ALA A 479 1.72 -16.72 0.70
N VAL A 480 0.87 -15.78 0.29
CA VAL A 480 0.20 -15.84 -1.01
C VAL A 480 1.20 -15.66 -2.16
N MET A 481 2.24 -14.82 -2.03
CA MET A 481 3.32 -14.74 -3.01
C MET A 481 3.99 -16.10 -3.23
N LEU A 482 4.33 -16.81 -2.17
CA LEU A 482 4.90 -18.16 -2.24
C LEU A 482 3.95 -19.13 -2.97
N PHE A 483 2.68 -19.22 -2.57
CA PHE A 483 1.72 -20.18 -3.12
C PHE A 483 1.29 -19.87 -4.56
N THR A 484 1.49 -18.65 -5.02
CA THR A 484 1.17 -18.23 -6.40
C THR A 484 2.38 -18.14 -7.30
N GLY A 485 3.60 -18.15 -6.74
CA GLY A 485 4.84 -17.87 -7.46
C GLY A 485 4.98 -16.40 -7.86
N ALA A 486 4.32 -15.48 -7.15
CA ALA A 486 4.38 -14.05 -7.45
C ALA A 486 5.69 -13.43 -6.91
N ASP A 487 6.39 -12.67 -7.74
CA ASP A 487 7.68 -12.03 -7.38
C ASP A 487 7.49 -10.70 -6.63
N THR A 488 6.29 -10.14 -6.63
CA THR A 488 6.02 -8.86 -5.98
C THR A 488 4.70 -8.88 -5.22
N ILE A 489 4.69 -8.24 -4.06
CA ILE A 489 3.51 -8.08 -3.20
C ILE A 489 2.33 -7.42 -3.94
N ARG A 490 2.60 -6.57 -4.93
CA ARG A 490 1.57 -5.92 -5.75
C ARG A 490 0.78 -6.89 -6.64
N ASP A 491 1.33 -8.06 -6.95
CA ASP A 491 0.64 -9.09 -7.72
C ASP A 491 -0.41 -9.84 -6.90
N VAL A 492 -0.30 -9.80 -5.57
CA VAL A 492 -1.21 -10.48 -4.64
C VAL A 492 -2.14 -9.52 -3.87
N ILE A 493 -1.99 -8.21 -4.08
CA ILE A 493 -2.90 -7.16 -3.59
C ILE A 493 -3.76 -6.68 -4.77
N LEU A 494 -5.10 -6.65 -4.61
CA LEU A 494 -6.02 -6.25 -5.68
C LEU A 494 -5.74 -4.81 -6.15
N PHE A 495 -5.67 -3.88 -5.22
CA PHE A 495 -5.41 -2.47 -5.48
C PHE A 495 -4.23 -2.01 -4.60
N PRO A 496 -2.99 -2.26 -5.03
CA PRO A 496 -1.80 -1.84 -4.28
C PRO A 496 -1.68 -0.32 -4.28
N THR A 497 -1.04 0.21 -3.24
CA THR A 497 -0.71 1.63 -3.18
C THR A 497 0.25 1.98 -4.32
N MET A 498 -0.09 3.02 -5.08
CA MET A 498 0.70 3.47 -6.23
C MET A 498 1.01 4.97 -6.10
N LYS A 499 2.19 5.38 -6.53
CA LYS A 499 2.51 6.82 -6.61
C LYS A 499 1.52 7.53 -7.53
N PRO A 500 0.98 8.71 -7.17
CA PRO A 500 0.18 9.54 -8.08
C PRO A 500 0.93 9.82 -9.39
N LEU A 501 0.21 9.84 -10.52
CA LEU A 501 0.82 10.06 -11.85
C LEU A 501 1.42 11.48 -11.98
N ASP A 502 0.83 12.46 -11.29
CA ASP A 502 1.20 13.88 -11.35
C ASP A 502 2.25 14.29 -10.31
N MET A 503 2.81 13.34 -9.57
CA MET A 503 3.95 13.66 -8.71
C MET A 503 5.17 14.00 -9.57
N PRO A 504 5.81 15.17 -9.36
CA PRO A 504 7.06 15.50 -10.04
C PRO A 504 8.05 14.37 -9.79
N LYS A 505 8.67 13.85 -10.85
CA LYS A 505 9.76 12.89 -10.72
C LYS A 505 10.86 13.60 -9.93
N LYS A 506 11.20 13.09 -8.74
CA LYS A 506 12.48 13.45 -8.12
C LYS A 506 13.54 13.06 -9.16
N GLU A 507 14.22 14.04 -9.71
CA GLU A 507 15.36 13.78 -10.60
C GLU A 507 16.34 12.88 -9.84
N ASN A 508 16.55 11.68 -10.36
CA ASN A 508 17.62 10.80 -9.88
C ASN A 508 18.95 11.46 -10.26
N THR A 509 19.41 12.39 -9.48
CA THR A 509 20.85 12.58 -9.36
C THR A 509 21.38 11.29 -8.75
N LYS A 510 22.16 10.54 -9.54
CA LYS A 510 22.97 9.43 -9.06
C LYS A 510 23.90 10.00 -7.98
N ALA A 511 23.46 9.96 -6.75
CA ALA A 511 24.33 9.91 -5.59
C ALA A 511 24.46 8.43 -5.24
N GLU A 512 25.68 7.98 -5.08
CA GLU A 512 26.03 6.68 -4.50
C GLU A 512 25.18 6.46 -3.25
N ALA A 513 24.70 5.23 -3.09
CA ALA A 513 23.83 4.84 -1.99
C ALA A 513 24.58 5.06 -0.67
N ALA A 514 24.30 6.20 -0.06
CA ALA A 514 24.37 6.34 1.37
C ALA A 514 23.04 5.84 1.95
N PRO A 515 23.02 5.16 3.10
CA PRO A 515 21.80 4.70 3.73
C PRO A 515 20.85 5.88 3.90
N ALA A 516 19.57 5.67 3.62
CA ALA A 516 18.53 6.68 3.81
C ALA A 516 18.45 7.00 5.30
N VAL A 517 19.19 8.01 5.68
CA VAL A 517 18.92 8.76 6.90
C VAL A 517 17.55 9.40 6.66
N PRO A 518 16.56 9.27 7.57
CA PRO A 518 15.36 10.09 7.51
C PRO A 518 15.86 11.52 7.37
N ALA A 519 15.20 12.29 6.49
CA ALA A 519 15.44 13.73 6.45
C ALA A 519 15.21 14.21 7.88
N ALA A 520 16.29 14.33 8.63
CA ALA A 520 16.28 15.12 9.84
C ALA A 520 15.67 16.44 9.40
N GLU A 521 14.64 16.90 10.07
CA GLU A 521 14.35 18.32 10.08
C GLU A 521 15.73 18.95 10.26
N GLU A 522 16.17 19.71 9.26
CA GLU A 522 17.37 20.51 9.45
C GLU A 522 17.16 21.21 10.78
N LYS A 523 17.87 20.77 11.82
CA LYS A 523 17.88 21.49 13.08
C LYS A 523 18.49 22.83 12.72
N ILE A 524 17.62 23.77 12.38
CA ILE A 524 18.04 25.15 12.10
C ILE A 524 18.65 25.62 13.40
N ASP A 525 19.95 25.85 13.37
CA ASP A 525 20.68 26.36 14.52
C ASP A 525 20.36 27.85 14.67
N PHE A 526 19.51 28.18 15.63
CA PHE A 526 19.16 29.55 15.97
C PHE A 526 20.11 30.18 17.01
N SER A 527 21.25 29.56 17.33
CA SER A 527 22.18 30.08 18.35
C SER A 527 22.74 31.47 18.04
N ASN A 528 22.77 31.84 16.75
CA ASN A 528 23.26 33.13 16.24
C ASN A 528 22.12 34.05 15.76
N VAL A 529 20.88 33.75 16.12
CA VAL A 529 19.70 34.51 15.70
C VAL A 529 19.30 35.46 16.82
N GLU A 530 19.20 36.75 16.49
CA GLU A 530 18.64 37.78 17.35
C GLU A 530 17.24 38.15 16.88
N ILE A 531 16.27 38.13 17.81
CA ILE A 531 14.89 38.58 17.55
C ILE A 531 14.59 39.82 18.36
N GLU A 532 13.74 40.69 17.83
CA GLU A 532 13.28 41.86 18.58
C GLU A 532 12.55 41.44 19.86
N PRO A 533 12.80 42.11 21.00
CA PRO A 533 12.13 41.76 22.23
C PRO A 533 10.64 42.04 22.15
N LEU A 534 9.84 41.24 22.84
CA LEU A 534 8.40 41.44 22.93
C LEU A 534 8.07 42.80 23.55
N PHE A 535 7.03 43.46 23.02
CA PHE A 535 6.48 44.64 23.63
C PHE A 535 5.99 44.35 25.05
N LYS A 536 6.25 45.25 25.98
CA LYS A 536 5.79 45.13 27.36
C LYS A 536 4.35 45.61 27.56
N ASP A 537 3.89 46.49 26.69
CA ASP A 537 2.53 47.05 26.74
C ASP A 537 1.55 46.15 26.02
N PHE A 538 0.38 45.94 26.61
CA PHE A 538 -0.69 45.13 26.03
C PHE A 538 -1.53 45.98 25.08
N VAL A 539 -1.91 45.38 23.95
CA VAL A 539 -2.95 45.90 23.08
C VAL A 539 -4.27 45.28 23.49
N ASP A 540 -5.28 46.08 23.77
CA ASP A 540 -6.61 45.58 24.08
C ASP A 540 -7.28 44.94 22.84
N PHE A 541 -8.18 44.01 23.08
CA PHE A 541 -8.84 43.27 22.01
C PHE A 541 -9.66 44.15 21.06
N GLU A 542 -10.26 45.25 21.59
CA GLU A 542 -11.03 46.18 20.76
C GLU A 542 -10.15 46.91 19.75
N THR A 543 -8.96 47.31 20.15
CA THR A 543 -7.96 47.94 19.27
C THR A 543 -7.43 46.95 18.25
N PHE A 544 -7.07 45.72 18.69
CA PHE A 544 -6.59 44.68 17.78
C PHE A 544 -7.65 44.28 16.75
N SER A 545 -8.91 44.13 17.15
CA SER A 545 -10.02 43.70 16.30
C SER A 545 -10.39 44.69 15.17
N LYS A 546 -9.88 45.93 15.27
CA LYS A 546 -9.99 46.92 14.19
C LYS A 546 -9.06 46.68 13.00
N SER A 547 -8.07 45.81 13.17
CA SER A 547 -7.14 45.43 12.10
C SER A 547 -7.78 44.36 11.19
N ASP A 548 -7.76 44.56 9.88
CA ASP A 548 -8.33 43.63 8.92
C ASP A 548 -7.21 42.90 8.15
N PHE A 549 -6.82 41.73 8.69
CA PHE A 549 -5.85 40.85 8.07
C PHE A 549 -6.54 39.92 7.05
N ARG A 550 -6.02 39.88 5.83
CA ARG A 550 -6.58 39.08 4.74
C ARG A 550 -5.51 38.26 4.04
N ALA A 551 -5.93 37.11 3.52
CA ALA A 551 -5.19 36.39 2.50
C ALA A 551 -5.31 37.18 1.18
N VAL A 552 -4.18 37.48 0.54
CA VAL A 552 -4.13 38.21 -0.74
C VAL A 552 -3.32 37.42 -1.75
N LYS A 553 -3.82 37.32 -2.98
CA LYS A 553 -3.11 36.59 -4.05
C LYS A 553 -2.37 37.57 -4.95
N VAL A 554 -1.09 37.29 -5.20
CA VAL A 554 -0.25 38.13 -6.06
C VAL A 554 -0.59 37.88 -7.52
N LYS A 555 -1.23 38.87 -8.20
CA LYS A 555 -1.52 38.84 -9.63
C LYS A 555 -0.31 39.26 -10.46
N SER A 556 0.39 40.29 -10.01
CA SER A 556 1.65 40.74 -10.61
C SER A 556 2.54 41.40 -9.58
N CYS A 557 3.84 41.31 -9.79
CA CYS A 557 4.87 41.97 -8.99
C CYS A 557 5.91 42.59 -9.93
N GLU A 558 6.31 43.82 -9.67
CA GLU A 558 7.31 44.53 -10.47
C GLU A 558 8.19 45.45 -9.63
N ALA A 559 9.45 45.59 -10.00
CA ALA A 559 10.38 46.51 -9.35
C ALA A 559 9.98 47.96 -9.61
N VAL A 560 9.98 48.81 -8.56
CA VAL A 560 9.64 50.21 -8.70
C VAL A 560 10.80 51.01 -9.32
N LYS A 561 10.56 51.65 -10.47
CA LYS A 561 11.57 52.50 -11.13
C LYS A 561 12.13 53.54 -10.18
N LYS A 562 13.46 53.64 -10.09
CA LYS A 562 14.22 54.52 -9.21
C LYS A 562 14.27 54.11 -7.73
N SER A 563 13.79 52.94 -7.34
CA SER A 563 14.01 52.34 -6.03
C SER A 563 14.73 51.01 -6.16
N LYS A 564 15.76 50.77 -5.32
CA LYS A 564 16.43 49.46 -5.25
C LYS A 564 15.74 48.51 -4.27
N LYS A 565 14.85 49.03 -3.42
CA LYS A 565 14.25 48.28 -2.30
C LYS A 565 12.77 47.95 -2.49
N LEU A 566 12.06 48.70 -3.36
CA LEU A 566 10.61 48.61 -3.47
C LEU A 566 10.16 47.69 -4.58
N LEU A 567 9.28 46.77 -4.24
CA LEU A 567 8.45 46.00 -5.15
C LEU A 567 7.02 46.57 -5.12
N LYS A 568 6.37 46.67 -6.28
CA LYS A 568 4.96 46.98 -6.42
C LYS A 568 4.18 45.72 -6.69
N PHE A 569 3.22 45.46 -5.84
CA PHE A 569 2.32 44.33 -5.93
C PHE A 569 0.95 44.78 -6.44
N VAL A 570 0.37 44.01 -7.34
CA VAL A 570 -1.04 44.02 -7.69
C VAL A 570 -1.66 42.76 -7.15
N LEU A 571 -2.60 42.91 -6.23
CA LEU A 571 -3.11 41.83 -5.39
C LEU A 571 -4.61 41.67 -5.58
N ASP A 572 -5.06 40.41 -5.60
CA ASP A 572 -6.46 40.05 -5.42
C ASP A 572 -6.72 39.89 -3.91
N ASP A 573 -7.62 40.68 -3.35
CA ASP A 573 -8.06 40.62 -1.96
C ASP A 573 -9.50 40.11 -1.79
N GLY A 574 -10.07 39.51 -2.85
CA GLY A 574 -11.43 38.97 -2.87
C GLY A 574 -12.54 40.01 -3.04
N THR A 575 -12.21 41.32 -3.17
CA THR A 575 -13.21 42.40 -3.32
C THR A 575 -13.66 42.62 -4.78
N GLY A 576 -12.99 41.96 -5.73
CA GLY A 576 -13.22 42.13 -7.18
C GLY A 576 -12.49 43.33 -7.79
N THR A 577 -11.77 44.10 -6.99
CA THR A 577 -10.88 45.20 -7.44
C THR A 577 -9.45 44.92 -7.03
N ASP A 578 -8.52 45.22 -7.93
CA ASP A 578 -7.11 44.99 -7.66
C ASP A 578 -6.57 45.99 -6.63
N ARG A 579 -5.93 45.49 -5.58
CA ARG A 579 -5.27 46.29 -4.54
C ARG A 579 -3.80 46.48 -4.88
N VAL A 580 -3.29 47.68 -4.71
CA VAL A 580 -1.87 47.98 -4.92
C VAL A 580 -1.16 48.15 -3.59
N ILE A 581 -0.11 47.35 -3.34
CA ILE A 581 0.75 47.49 -2.16
C ILE A 581 2.20 47.62 -2.63
N LEU A 582 2.94 48.56 -2.02
CA LEU A 582 4.38 48.68 -2.17
C LEU A 582 5.06 48.13 -0.93
N SER A 583 6.05 47.26 -1.10
CA SER A 583 6.83 46.65 0.00
C SER A 583 8.33 46.77 -0.29
N GLY A 584 9.10 47.01 0.79
CA GLY A 584 10.55 47.22 0.72
C GLY A 584 11.37 45.91 0.73
N ILE A 585 10.91 44.89 0.02
CA ILE A 585 11.47 43.52 0.11
C ILE A 585 12.25 43.08 -1.13
N HIS A 586 12.59 43.99 -2.04
CA HIS A 586 13.34 43.67 -3.26
C HIS A 586 14.78 43.20 -3.00
N GLU A 587 15.31 43.41 -1.81
CA GLU A 587 16.64 42.87 -1.42
C GLU A 587 16.57 41.38 -1.03
N TYR A 588 15.35 40.83 -0.82
CA TYR A 588 15.10 39.48 -0.33
C TYR A 588 14.38 38.58 -1.34
N TYR A 589 13.64 39.16 -2.32
CA TYR A 589 12.82 38.43 -3.29
C TYR A 589 12.87 39.05 -4.68
N GLU A 590 12.99 38.23 -5.68
CA GLU A 590 12.79 38.64 -7.07
C GLU A 590 11.28 38.65 -7.41
N PRO A 591 10.81 39.61 -8.26
CA PRO A 591 9.39 39.76 -8.61
C PRO A 591 8.73 38.48 -9.11
N GLU A 592 9.45 37.70 -9.91
CA GLU A 592 8.97 36.47 -10.57
C GLU A 592 8.65 35.36 -9.57
N GLU A 593 9.35 35.32 -8.44
CA GLU A 593 9.17 34.31 -7.38
C GLU A 593 7.85 34.50 -6.63
N LEU A 594 7.30 35.71 -6.64
CA LEU A 594 6.16 36.12 -5.84
C LEU A 594 4.83 36.02 -6.59
N VAL A 595 4.85 36.05 -7.93
CA VAL A 595 3.63 35.98 -8.75
C VAL A 595 2.93 34.63 -8.52
N GLY A 596 1.61 34.69 -8.28
CA GLY A 596 0.76 33.52 -8.03
C GLY A 596 0.78 33.03 -6.58
N LYS A 597 1.65 33.57 -5.71
CA LYS A 597 1.67 33.23 -4.28
C LYS A 597 0.50 33.88 -3.54
N THR A 598 0.07 33.23 -2.45
CA THR A 598 -0.90 33.78 -1.49
C THR A 598 -0.15 34.25 -0.26
N CYS A 599 -0.35 35.50 0.13
CA CYS A 599 0.35 36.15 1.24
C CYS A 599 -0.62 36.74 2.26
N VAL A 600 -0.10 37.16 3.41
CA VAL A 600 -0.86 37.87 4.44
C VAL A 600 -0.69 39.38 4.24
N ALA A 601 -1.82 40.12 4.23
CA ALA A 601 -1.80 41.57 4.21
C ALA A 601 -2.78 42.16 5.24
N ILE A 602 -2.41 43.30 5.83
CA ILE A 602 -3.38 44.18 6.49
C ILE A 602 -3.96 45.15 5.44
N THR A 603 -5.29 45.11 5.26
CA THR A 603 -5.96 45.71 4.13
C THR A 603 -6.69 47.01 4.44
N ASN A 604 -6.88 47.34 5.73
CA ASN A 604 -7.60 48.54 6.17
C ASN A 604 -6.69 49.65 6.67
N LEU A 605 -5.43 49.68 6.25
CA LEU A 605 -4.56 50.85 6.46
C LEU A 605 -4.92 51.97 5.48
N PRO A 606 -4.86 53.23 5.91
CA PRO A 606 -5.08 54.38 5.01
C PRO A 606 -4.03 54.38 3.87
N PRO A 607 -4.41 54.67 2.65
CA PRO A 607 -3.49 54.72 1.52
C PRO A 607 -2.32 55.68 1.77
N ARG A 608 -1.10 55.17 1.55
CA ARG A 608 0.13 55.95 1.74
C ARG A 608 0.84 56.18 0.41
N PRO A 609 1.12 57.42 0.04
CA PRO A 609 1.87 57.68 -1.20
C PRO A 609 3.35 57.30 -1.02
N MET A 610 3.86 56.43 -1.87
CA MET A 610 5.25 56.00 -1.93
C MET A 610 5.75 56.08 -3.37
N MET A 611 6.79 56.87 -3.64
CA MET A 611 7.35 57.11 -4.99
C MET A 611 6.28 57.49 -6.06
N GLY A 612 5.21 58.20 -5.64
CA GLY A 612 4.13 58.63 -6.51
C GLY A 612 3.02 57.59 -6.77
N ILE A 613 3.10 56.43 -6.10
CA ILE A 613 2.09 55.37 -6.14
C ILE A 613 1.43 55.28 -4.77
N ALA A 614 0.10 55.16 -4.71
CA ALA A 614 -0.61 54.91 -3.46
C ALA A 614 -0.46 53.43 -3.06
N SER A 615 0.09 53.18 -1.88
CA SER A 615 0.11 51.85 -1.26
C SER A 615 -1.11 51.71 -0.35
N GLU A 616 -1.96 50.72 -0.61
CA GLU A 616 -3.29 50.53 0.01
C GLU A 616 -3.32 49.42 1.06
N GLY A 617 -2.24 49.26 1.82
CA GLY A 617 -2.09 48.23 2.84
C GLY A 617 -0.62 47.91 3.07
N MET A 618 -0.37 46.82 3.76
CA MET A 618 0.97 46.33 4.06
C MET A 618 1.00 44.80 4.03
N LEU A 619 1.98 44.23 3.36
CA LEU A 619 2.29 42.78 3.44
C LEU A 619 2.97 42.49 4.78
N ILE A 620 2.65 41.35 5.37
CA ILE A 620 3.19 40.93 6.66
C ILE A 620 4.39 40.02 6.45
N SER A 621 5.48 40.32 7.13
CA SER A 621 6.74 39.59 7.08
C SER A 621 7.27 39.33 8.49
N ALA A 622 7.95 38.22 8.67
CA ALA A 622 8.76 37.95 9.85
C ALA A 622 10.18 38.50 9.60
N VAL A 623 10.74 39.19 10.55
CA VAL A 623 12.10 39.76 10.48
C VAL A 623 12.93 39.31 11.68
N HIS A 624 14.16 38.89 11.43
CA HIS A 624 15.15 38.56 12.47
C HIS A 624 16.55 38.93 11.98
N HIS A 625 17.54 38.89 12.86
CA HIS A 625 18.94 39.09 12.48
C HIS A 625 19.71 37.77 12.68
N GLU A 626 20.47 37.40 11.69
CA GLU A 626 21.35 36.23 11.72
C GLU A 626 22.79 36.71 11.47
N ASN A 627 23.68 36.45 12.40
CA ASN A 627 25.07 36.96 12.37
C ASN A 627 25.18 38.46 12.14
N GLY A 628 24.19 39.24 12.62
CA GLY A 628 24.15 40.72 12.50
C GLY A 628 23.57 41.21 11.14
N GLU A 629 23.15 40.33 10.26
CA GLU A 629 22.44 40.66 9.01
C GLU A 629 20.93 40.47 9.17
N GLU A 630 20.16 41.46 8.70
CA GLU A 630 18.69 41.35 8.66
C GLU A 630 18.24 40.29 7.65
N LYS A 631 17.37 39.40 8.09
CA LYS A 631 16.67 38.40 7.27
C LYS A 631 15.17 38.66 7.33
N LEU A 632 14.52 38.64 6.17
CA LEU A 632 13.10 38.89 6.06
C LEU A 632 12.41 37.75 5.34
N HIS A 633 11.33 37.23 5.94
CA HIS A 633 10.50 36.19 5.38
C HIS A 633 9.06 36.69 5.21
N LEU A 634 8.60 36.82 3.98
CA LEU A 634 7.21 37.14 3.68
C LEU A 634 6.30 35.99 4.13
N LEU A 635 5.25 36.27 4.91
CA LEU A 635 4.32 35.24 5.35
C LEU A 635 3.48 34.76 4.16
N MET A 636 3.80 33.59 3.65
CA MET A 636 3.10 32.92 2.57
C MET A 636 2.12 31.89 3.14
N LEU A 637 0.95 31.80 2.52
CA LEU A 637 -0.13 30.90 2.90
C LEU A 637 -0.25 29.75 1.91
N ASP A 638 -0.93 28.69 2.34
CA ASP A 638 -1.31 27.58 1.48
C ASP A 638 -2.12 28.10 0.27
N PRO A 639 -1.81 27.70 -0.97
CA PRO A 639 -2.47 28.15 -2.19
C PRO A 639 -3.96 27.79 -2.26
N HIS A 640 -4.46 26.88 -1.41
CA HIS A 640 -5.89 26.55 -1.29
C HIS A 640 -6.69 27.59 -0.50
N ILE A 641 -6.02 28.50 0.20
CA ILE A 641 -6.71 29.60 0.91
C ILE A 641 -7.16 30.65 -0.13
N PRO A 642 -8.47 30.91 -0.24
CA PRO A 642 -8.98 31.84 -1.24
C PRO A 642 -8.58 33.28 -0.90
N ALA A 643 -8.35 34.10 -1.95
CA ALA A 643 -8.15 35.53 -1.79
C ALA A 643 -9.35 36.15 -1.04
N GLY A 644 -9.09 37.07 -0.13
CA GLY A 644 -10.11 37.71 0.71
C GLY A 644 -10.45 36.96 2.00
N ALA A 645 -9.91 35.74 2.22
CA ALA A 645 -10.13 35.03 3.48
C ALA A 645 -9.63 35.88 4.65
N LYS A 646 -10.51 36.12 5.64
CA LYS A 646 -10.19 36.89 6.83
C LYS A 646 -9.38 36.05 7.83
N MET A 647 -8.40 36.66 8.44
CA MET A 647 -7.59 36.07 9.51
C MET A 647 -7.97 36.67 10.86
N TYR A 648 -8.01 35.86 11.86
CA TYR A 648 -8.41 36.20 13.23
C TYR A 648 -7.26 36.02 14.21
#